data_25aca26032806cd5815aceb0ef867f42
#
_entry.id   25aca26032806cd5815aceb0ef867f42
#
_cell.length_a   1.000
_cell.length_b   1.000
_cell.length_c   1.000
_cell.angle_alpha   90.00
_cell.angle_beta   90.00
_cell.angle_gamma   90.00
#
_symmetry.space_group_name_H-M   'P 1'
#
loop_
_entity.id
_entity.type
_entity.pdbx_description
1 polymer ?
#
loop_
_entity_poly.entity_id
_entity_poly.type
_entity_poly.pdbx_seq_one_letter_code
_entity_poly.pdbx_strand_id
1 'polypeptide(L)'
;MPRPNQSSLVTITLFLLLIAFITGTPTDTSHAQSDKPPSTSLAIRTPVPYQVLQRTGFVPHRAHEHAPGGPARGFADVVIRIDSKIQPSDRIRWRVQRQTDAFGRDTDWSDAAVIQPESPLTVKARVPAGGWYRLEVMIRHEDGSASQGAVGPIGVGDLFVVAGQSYAANSNDERQQVTESQQRVAAFDLATGQWRIANDPQPIPDGSTSGSIWPHFGDLLVPNLQVPVGLANVAWGGTATTQWMPGESLHNRLIEVGKTLGPFRALFWQQGESDVIAKTTTEQYVQRLTTIRQAAVDAWGFAPPWLLAKSTLHPVVYNDSLGEDRIRRAIDQLILLPGFRPGPDTDVLGGENRGDKDSKKHFSPIGQRRAAQLWFAAAWQELNRPRPDHETLLETIDELKLHEPAWASPVVLRESSILLRADDNAPPVARLAFPAAEILEIASADRRHRFEIGRDVTLDEDRQTLRFSDTRSVSAIRAQELFPPEGAPNSYRHRVDHPDQNLLYNPGRWFHDRDIEITYRRKSEIDGTDKSLVARPDTPANTLLPKTLARLRAGQPLTLGIAGDSISTGLDASGLVHAPPHQPGYPDLVAAHLQSHFRSEINLVNRAVSGTSIATGLSDQSQMLAQNPHCLIVAFGMNDVGRRDPQWFGEQVKDYVDRARTANPDLELILVSPMLGNAEWIHTPRDMFALYRDQLKPLVGPGVALADVTAVWERLLRSKHDLDLTGNGLNHPNDFGHRLYAQAVLAPLIPSQSPPNSR
;
A
#
# COMPACT_ATOMS: atom_id res chain seq x y z
N MET A 1 -30.90 -41.63 -34.13
CA MET A 1 -31.18 -43.10 -34.05
C MET A 1 -29.85 -43.83 -34.10
N PRO A 2 -29.58 -44.91 -33.34
CA PRO A 2 -30.26 -45.36 -32.13
C PRO A 2 -29.36 -45.44 -30.89
N ARG A 3 -29.96 -45.54 -29.73
CA ARG A 3 -29.43 -46.14 -28.49
C ARG A 3 -29.34 -47.68 -28.64
N PRO A 4 -28.73 -48.48 -27.77
CA PRO A 4 -29.05 -48.53 -26.35
C PRO A 4 -27.93 -48.99 -25.34
N ASN A 5 -28.20 -48.70 -24.06
CA ASN A 5 -28.07 -49.51 -22.82
C ASN A 5 -26.82 -50.35 -22.48
N GLN A 6 -26.26 -50.17 -21.29
CA GLN A 6 -26.52 -51.14 -20.20
C GLN A 6 -25.94 -50.65 -18.84
N SER A 7 -26.71 -50.96 -17.83
CA SER A 7 -26.59 -50.81 -16.40
C SER A 7 -25.54 -51.73 -15.75
N SER A 8 -24.94 -51.30 -14.63
CA SER A 8 -24.42 -52.23 -13.62
C SER A 8 -24.61 -51.67 -12.22
N LEU A 9 -25.44 -52.33 -11.46
CA LEU A 9 -25.57 -52.26 -9.99
C LEU A 9 -24.25 -52.72 -9.34
N VAL A 10 -23.85 -52.07 -8.24
CA VAL A 10 -22.94 -52.62 -7.25
C VAL A 10 -23.58 -52.51 -5.87
N THR A 11 -23.62 -53.65 -5.24
CA THR A 11 -24.27 -54.08 -4.02
C THR A 11 -23.63 -53.47 -2.76
N ILE A 12 -24.47 -53.06 -1.82
CA ILE A 12 -24.11 -52.71 -0.43
C ILE A 12 -23.97 -54.01 0.36
N THR A 13 -22.83 -54.22 1.02
CA THR A 13 -22.63 -55.30 1.98
C THR A 13 -22.53 -54.75 3.40
N LEU A 14 -23.54 -55.06 4.19
CA LEU A 14 -23.64 -54.80 5.63
C LEU A 14 -22.83 -55.88 6.37
N PHE A 15 -21.93 -55.49 7.29
CA PHE A 15 -21.32 -56.44 8.25
C PHE A 15 -21.86 -56.17 9.66
N LEU A 16 -22.69 -57.10 10.13
CA LEU A 16 -23.05 -57.27 11.54
C LEU A 16 -21.98 -58.17 12.20
N LEU A 17 -21.45 -57.76 13.31
CA LEU A 17 -20.63 -58.60 14.18
C LEU A 17 -21.25 -58.78 15.56
N LEU A 18 -21.40 -60.01 15.91
CA LEU A 18 -22.09 -60.59 17.06
C LEU A 18 -21.28 -60.42 18.35
N ILE A 19 -22.01 -60.22 19.45
CA ILE A 19 -21.55 -60.13 20.83
C ILE A 19 -21.34 -61.55 21.36
N ALA A 20 -20.23 -61.81 22.04
CA ALA A 20 -20.06 -63.01 22.92
C ALA A 20 -19.82 -62.53 24.35
N PHE A 21 -20.72 -62.98 25.24
CA PHE A 21 -20.63 -62.82 26.67
C PHE A 21 -19.57 -63.78 27.29
N ILE A 22 -18.71 -63.25 28.19
CA ILE A 22 -18.06 -64.10 29.19
C ILE A 22 -18.25 -63.46 30.55
N THR A 23 -18.82 -64.19 31.45
CA THR A 23 -19.08 -63.85 32.86
C THR A 23 -17.82 -64.03 33.74
N GLY A 24 -17.57 -63.08 34.62
CA GLY A 24 -16.59 -63.18 35.67
C GLY A 24 -16.96 -62.22 36.81
N THR A 25 -17.21 -62.75 37.98
CA THR A 25 -17.69 -62.12 39.18
C THR A 25 -16.62 -61.25 39.90
N PRO A 26 -16.98 -60.44 40.92
CA PRO A 26 -16.40 -59.10 41.12
C PRO A 26 -15.35 -59.10 42.24
N THR A 27 -14.41 -58.14 42.14
CA THR A 27 -13.64 -57.68 43.33
C THR A 27 -13.80 -56.18 43.47
N ASP A 28 -14.28 -55.82 44.62
CA ASP A 28 -14.43 -54.46 45.14
C ASP A 28 -13.15 -53.67 45.05
N THR A 29 -13.25 -52.47 44.44
CA THR A 29 -12.38 -51.33 44.76
C THR A 29 -13.14 -50.01 44.53
N SER A 30 -13.36 -49.35 45.60
CA SER A 30 -13.78 -47.96 45.88
C SER A 30 -14.07 -47.04 44.70
N HIS A 31 -15.33 -46.59 44.68
CA HIS A 31 -15.84 -45.44 43.93
C HIS A 31 -15.02 -44.14 44.21
N ALA A 32 -14.43 -43.63 43.18
CA ALA A 32 -14.29 -42.17 43.05
C ALA A 32 -15.32 -41.75 41.97
N GLN A 33 -16.49 -41.42 42.42
CA GLN A 33 -17.53 -40.75 41.64
C GLN A 33 -17.01 -39.33 41.31
N SER A 34 -16.64 -39.11 40.04
CA SER A 34 -16.47 -37.74 39.56
C SER A 34 -17.86 -37.20 39.22
N ASP A 35 -18.55 -36.70 40.22
CA ASP A 35 -19.71 -35.84 40.03
C ASP A 35 -19.27 -34.57 39.33
N LYS A 36 -19.34 -34.60 37.98
CA LYS A 36 -19.31 -33.40 37.19
C LYS A 36 -20.70 -32.77 37.29
N PRO A 37 -20.88 -31.64 37.99
CA PRO A 37 -22.19 -30.99 38.04
C PRO A 37 -22.62 -30.65 36.60
N PRO A 38 -23.93 -30.69 36.30
CA PRO A 38 -24.44 -30.39 34.94
C PRO A 38 -24.03 -28.97 34.57
N SER A 39 -23.24 -28.84 33.48
CA SER A 39 -22.87 -27.55 32.93
C SER A 39 -24.07 -26.91 32.26
N THR A 40 -24.57 -25.82 32.80
CA THR A 40 -25.62 -25.03 32.17
C THR A 40 -25.01 -24.25 30.98
N SER A 41 -25.64 -24.29 29.83
CA SER A 41 -25.17 -23.57 28.63
C SER A 41 -25.45 -22.07 28.74
N LEU A 42 -24.41 -21.22 28.58
CA LEU A 42 -24.53 -19.76 28.54
C LEU A 42 -24.76 -19.27 27.12
N ALA A 43 -25.77 -18.45 26.90
CA ALA A 43 -26.01 -17.77 25.64
C ALA A 43 -25.22 -16.47 25.59
N ILE A 44 -24.24 -16.36 24.70
CA ILE A 44 -23.46 -15.15 24.45
C ILE A 44 -24.16 -14.36 23.35
N ARG A 45 -24.60 -13.12 23.65
CA ARG A 45 -25.23 -12.22 22.69
C ARG A 45 -24.22 -11.46 21.84
N THR A 46 -23.11 -11.04 22.46
CA THR A 46 -22.00 -10.36 21.78
C THR A 46 -20.68 -10.83 22.37
N PRO A 47 -19.62 -10.95 21.54
CA PRO A 47 -19.59 -10.75 20.08
C PRO A 47 -20.43 -11.79 19.35
N VAL A 48 -20.73 -11.51 18.07
CA VAL A 48 -21.47 -12.46 17.19
C VAL A 48 -20.50 -13.18 16.25
N PRO A 49 -20.87 -14.32 15.65
CA PRO A 49 -20.03 -15.03 14.68
C PRO A 49 -19.57 -14.12 13.54
N TYR A 50 -18.32 -14.30 13.08
CA TYR A 50 -17.63 -13.52 12.05
C TYR A 50 -17.39 -12.05 12.42
N GLN A 51 -17.73 -11.60 13.62
CA GLN A 51 -17.45 -10.22 14.03
C GLN A 51 -15.95 -9.98 14.09
N VAL A 52 -15.50 -8.90 13.43
CA VAL A 52 -14.16 -8.37 13.56
C VAL A 52 -14.22 -7.15 14.49
N LEU A 53 -13.37 -7.15 15.51
CA LEU A 53 -13.25 -6.08 16.50
C LEU A 53 -11.98 -5.28 16.22
N GLN A 54 -12.08 -3.94 16.25
CA GLN A 54 -10.93 -3.08 15.99
C GLN A 54 -9.84 -3.28 17.03
N ARG A 55 -8.65 -3.62 16.59
CA ARG A 55 -7.47 -3.73 17.46
C ARG A 55 -6.87 -2.37 17.79
N THR A 56 -6.26 -2.29 18.99
CA THR A 56 -5.44 -1.20 19.48
C THR A 56 -4.02 -1.68 19.78
N GLY A 57 -3.08 -0.76 20.02
CA GLY A 57 -1.68 -1.12 20.28
C GLY A 57 -0.96 -1.72 19.08
N PHE A 58 -1.48 -1.48 17.88
CA PHE A 58 -0.86 -1.90 16.63
C PHE A 58 0.19 -0.89 16.17
N VAL A 59 1.39 -1.40 15.90
CA VAL A 59 2.50 -0.63 15.33
C VAL A 59 2.87 -1.26 13.98
N PRO A 60 2.49 -0.66 12.84
CA PRO A 60 2.53 -1.31 11.52
C PRO A 60 3.89 -1.82 11.07
N HIS A 61 4.94 -1.03 11.22
CA HIS A 61 6.25 -1.27 10.61
C HIS A 61 7.11 -2.38 11.22
N ARG A 62 6.64 -3.04 12.25
CA ARG A 62 7.28 -4.26 12.74
C ARG A 62 6.57 -5.57 12.31
N ALA A 63 5.71 -5.52 11.31
CA ALA A 63 4.98 -6.71 10.84
C ALA A 63 5.90 -7.80 10.24
N HIS A 64 7.08 -7.42 9.77
CA HIS A 64 8.05 -8.35 9.15
C HIS A 64 8.95 -9.12 10.14
N GLU A 65 8.96 -8.78 11.42
CA GLU A 65 9.72 -9.52 12.43
C GLU A 65 9.06 -10.84 12.87
N HIS A 66 7.93 -11.22 12.26
CA HIS A 66 7.16 -12.37 12.72
C HIS A 66 7.29 -13.57 11.78
N ALA A 67 7.87 -14.64 12.34
CA ALA A 67 7.70 -15.97 11.80
C ALA A 67 6.20 -16.32 11.70
N PRO A 68 5.79 -17.17 10.73
CA PRO A 68 4.43 -17.70 10.71
C PRO A 68 4.07 -18.27 12.09
N GLY A 69 2.99 -17.79 12.71
CA GLY A 69 2.57 -18.17 14.05
C GLY A 69 3.06 -17.30 15.20
N GLY A 70 3.83 -16.22 14.94
CA GLY A 70 4.20 -15.21 15.93
C GLY A 70 2.99 -14.41 16.46
N PRO A 71 3.10 -13.73 17.61
CA PRO A 71 1.99 -12.97 18.18
C PRO A 71 1.63 -11.82 17.26
N ALA A 72 0.39 -11.83 16.74
CA ALA A 72 -0.19 -10.67 16.07
C ALA A 72 -0.14 -9.48 17.03
N ARG A 73 0.13 -8.28 16.51
CA ARG A 73 0.34 -7.09 17.32
C ARG A 73 -0.96 -6.42 17.66
N GLY A 74 -1.07 -6.02 18.92
CA GLY A 74 -2.24 -5.34 19.45
C GLY A 74 -3.23 -6.29 20.13
N PHE A 75 -4.32 -5.69 20.55
CA PHE A 75 -5.42 -6.37 21.26
C PHE A 75 -6.72 -5.59 21.05
N ALA A 76 -7.85 -6.18 21.41
CA ALA A 76 -9.10 -5.47 21.60
C ALA A 76 -9.66 -5.73 23.00
N ASP A 77 -10.23 -4.69 23.58
CA ASP A 77 -11.03 -4.82 24.79
C ASP A 77 -12.47 -5.21 24.39
N VAL A 78 -12.72 -6.51 24.36
CA VAL A 78 -13.97 -7.10 23.88
C VAL A 78 -15.04 -7.01 24.93
N VAL A 79 -16.17 -6.38 24.61
CA VAL A 79 -17.36 -6.35 25.47
C VAL A 79 -18.19 -7.61 25.18
N ILE A 80 -18.33 -8.46 26.21
CA ILE A 80 -19.09 -9.72 26.10
C ILE A 80 -20.40 -9.54 26.87
N ARG A 81 -21.52 -9.77 26.18
CA ARG A 81 -22.86 -9.76 26.79
C ARG A 81 -23.43 -11.16 26.80
N ILE A 82 -23.90 -11.58 27.98
CA ILE A 82 -24.32 -12.95 28.25
C ILE A 82 -25.74 -12.92 28.86
N ASP A 83 -26.60 -13.81 28.41
CA ASP A 83 -27.93 -13.97 28.97
C ASP A 83 -27.89 -14.69 30.32
N SER A 84 -27.32 -13.98 31.28
CA SER A 84 -27.18 -14.46 32.65
C SER A 84 -27.13 -13.28 33.60
N LYS A 85 -27.26 -13.56 34.89
CA LYS A 85 -26.90 -12.66 35.98
C LYS A 85 -25.95 -13.41 36.91
N ILE A 86 -25.19 -12.71 37.70
CA ILE A 86 -24.22 -13.27 38.62
C ILE A 86 -24.53 -12.86 40.06
N GLN A 87 -24.06 -13.68 41.02
CA GLN A 87 -23.97 -13.36 42.41
C GLN A 87 -22.60 -12.72 42.71
N PRO A 88 -22.45 -11.95 43.80
CA PRO A 88 -21.18 -11.32 44.15
C PRO A 88 -20.01 -12.30 44.36
N SER A 89 -20.31 -13.56 44.70
CA SER A 89 -19.35 -14.64 44.87
C SER A 89 -18.92 -15.35 43.58
N ASP A 90 -19.63 -15.14 42.47
CA ASP A 90 -19.34 -15.81 41.21
C ASP A 90 -18.05 -15.27 40.56
N ARG A 91 -17.27 -16.17 39.95
CA ARG A 91 -16.08 -15.81 39.20
C ARG A 91 -16.30 -16.05 37.74
N ILE A 92 -16.07 -14.99 36.91
CA ILE A 92 -16.19 -15.05 35.46
C ILE A 92 -14.81 -15.12 34.88
N ARG A 93 -14.61 -16.14 34.03
CA ARG A 93 -13.35 -16.34 33.30
C ARG A 93 -13.62 -16.46 31.82
N TRP A 94 -12.66 -16.08 31.05
CA TRP A 94 -12.68 -16.17 29.59
C TRP A 94 -11.37 -16.70 29.04
N ARG A 95 -11.41 -17.28 27.84
CA ARG A 95 -10.25 -17.57 27.02
C ARG A 95 -10.62 -17.48 25.54
N VAL A 96 -9.61 -17.39 24.68
CA VAL A 96 -9.74 -17.60 23.25
C VAL A 96 -8.88 -18.76 22.81
N GLN A 97 -9.41 -19.55 21.87
CA GLN A 97 -8.72 -20.63 21.19
C GLN A 97 -8.72 -20.35 19.70
N ARG A 98 -7.56 -20.46 19.06
CA ARG A 98 -7.45 -20.32 17.60
C ARG A 98 -8.19 -21.46 16.92
N GLN A 99 -8.90 -21.15 15.85
CA GLN A 99 -9.29 -22.15 14.87
C GLN A 99 -8.06 -22.59 14.05
N THR A 100 -8.15 -23.67 13.32
CA THR A 100 -7.05 -24.19 12.49
C THR A 100 -6.47 -23.08 11.62
N ASP A 101 -5.13 -22.94 11.62
CA ASP A 101 -4.37 -21.95 10.85
C ASP A 101 -4.74 -20.48 11.11
N ALA A 102 -5.38 -20.17 12.23
CA ALA A 102 -5.68 -18.80 12.61
C ALA A 102 -4.42 -18.03 13.03
N PHE A 103 -4.45 -16.72 12.82
CA PHE A 103 -3.42 -15.82 13.34
C PHE A 103 -3.57 -15.60 14.85
N GLY A 104 -2.51 -15.07 15.48
CA GLY A 104 -2.53 -14.75 16.90
C GLY A 104 -2.13 -15.91 17.80
N ARG A 105 -2.70 -15.98 19.01
CA ARG A 105 -2.35 -16.98 20.01
C ARG A 105 -3.55 -17.40 20.84
N ASP A 106 -3.53 -18.61 21.33
CA ASP A 106 -4.44 -19.07 22.36
C ASP A 106 -4.15 -18.37 23.69
N THR A 107 -5.15 -18.25 24.52
CA THR A 107 -4.99 -17.73 25.88
C THR A 107 -5.40 -18.79 26.91
N ASP A 108 -4.76 -18.74 28.07
CA ASP A 108 -5.27 -19.45 29.23
C ASP A 108 -6.52 -18.77 29.78
N TRP A 109 -7.24 -19.49 30.62
CA TRP A 109 -8.38 -18.94 31.37
C TRP A 109 -7.95 -17.74 32.21
N SER A 110 -8.52 -16.58 31.93
CA SER A 110 -8.25 -15.31 32.61
C SER A 110 -9.54 -14.74 33.21
N ASP A 111 -9.43 -13.98 34.30
CA ASP A 111 -10.59 -13.36 34.93
C ASP A 111 -11.11 -12.20 34.02
N ALA A 112 -12.43 -12.12 33.91
CA ALA A 112 -13.10 -11.05 33.16
C ALA A 112 -13.43 -9.87 34.08
N ALA A 113 -13.28 -8.64 33.56
CA ALA A 113 -13.72 -7.44 34.28
C ALA A 113 -15.25 -7.29 34.13
N VAL A 114 -15.99 -7.32 35.24
CA VAL A 114 -17.45 -7.11 35.27
C VAL A 114 -17.75 -5.62 35.09
N ILE A 115 -18.57 -5.29 34.08
CA ILE A 115 -19.09 -3.94 33.84
C ILE A 115 -20.49 -3.78 34.40
N GLN A 116 -21.34 -4.80 34.16
CA GLN A 116 -22.73 -4.82 34.63
C GLN A 116 -23.07 -6.25 35.06
N PRO A 117 -23.45 -6.47 36.33
CA PRO A 117 -23.71 -7.81 36.84
C PRO A 117 -25.12 -8.35 36.53
N GLU A 118 -26.08 -7.46 36.21
CA GLU A 118 -27.45 -7.84 35.89
C GLU A 118 -27.56 -8.37 34.46
N SER A 119 -28.72 -8.97 34.12
CA SER A 119 -29.00 -9.50 32.78
C SER A 119 -29.37 -8.37 31.77
N PRO A 120 -28.69 -8.29 30.61
CA PRO A 120 -27.59 -9.14 30.20
C PRO A 120 -26.30 -8.80 30.98
N LEU A 121 -25.70 -9.80 31.57
CA LEU A 121 -24.37 -9.69 32.19
C LEU A 121 -23.39 -9.16 31.16
N THR A 122 -22.69 -8.08 31.52
CA THR A 122 -21.72 -7.44 30.63
C THR A 122 -20.33 -7.50 31.26
N VAL A 123 -19.40 -8.13 30.55
CA VAL A 123 -18.00 -8.24 30.99
C VAL A 123 -17.06 -7.77 29.90
N LYS A 124 -15.82 -7.47 30.28
CA LYS A 124 -14.76 -7.04 29.39
C LYS A 124 -13.61 -8.02 29.42
N ALA A 125 -13.11 -8.39 28.25
CA ALA A 125 -11.98 -9.28 28.05
C ALA A 125 -10.96 -8.63 27.13
N ARG A 126 -9.66 -8.71 27.45
CA ARG A 126 -8.59 -8.18 26.59
C ARG A 126 -8.05 -9.28 25.69
N VAL A 127 -8.63 -9.39 24.50
CA VAL A 127 -8.32 -10.43 23.53
C VAL A 127 -7.16 -9.99 22.64
N PRO A 128 -6.10 -10.83 22.44
CA PRO A 128 -4.99 -10.50 21.55
C PRO A 128 -5.45 -10.40 20.10
N ALA A 129 -4.75 -9.56 19.29
CA ALA A 129 -5.00 -9.47 17.87
C ALA A 129 -4.77 -10.82 17.16
N GLY A 130 -5.62 -11.14 16.21
CA GLY A 130 -5.63 -12.41 15.48
C GLY A 130 -7.03 -12.96 15.28
N GLY A 131 -7.12 -14.23 15.00
CA GLY A 131 -8.38 -14.96 14.72
C GLY A 131 -8.27 -15.67 13.35
N TRP A 132 -9.21 -16.51 13.00
CA TRP A 132 -10.50 -16.68 13.71
C TRP A 132 -10.32 -17.37 15.07
N TYR A 133 -10.94 -16.81 16.10
CA TYR A 133 -10.97 -17.35 17.45
C TYR A 133 -12.34 -17.95 17.79
N ARG A 134 -12.32 -18.98 18.64
CA ARG A 134 -13.45 -19.39 19.47
C ARG A 134 -13.27 -18.72 20.84
N LEU A 135 -14.16 -17.79 21.20
CA LEU A 135 -14.21 -17.17 22.53
C LEU A 135 -15.05 -18.05 23.45
N GLU A 136 -14.50 -18.44 24.59
CA GLU A 136 -15.16 -19.22 25.62
C GLU A 136 -15.27 -18.41 26.90
N VAL A 137 -16.43 -18.50 27.56
CA VAL A 137 -16.71 -17.86 28.84
C VAL A 137 -17.20 -18.91 29.82
N MET A 138 -16.72 -18.83 31.08
CA MET A 138 -17.11 -19.70 32.17
C MET A 138 -17.49 -18.83 33.40
N ILE A 139 -18.63 -19.12 34.01
CA ILE A 139 -19.04 -18.59 35.29
C ILE A 139 -18.91 -19.74 36.29
N ARG A 140 -18.07 -19.57 37.32
CA ARG A 140 -17.97 -20.49 38.46
C ARG A 140 -18.79 -19.95 39.61
N HIS A 141 -19.72 -20.74 40.06
CA HIS A 141 -20.62 -20.43 41.17
C HIS A 141 -20.01 -20.85 42.53
N GLU A 142 -20.50 -20.28 43.62
CA GLU A 142 -20.01 -20.54 44.96
C GLU A 142 -20.21 -22.02 45.37
N ASP A 143 -21.25 -22.67 44.89
CA ASP A 143 -21.54 -24.09 45.14
C ASP A 143 -20.60 -25.06 44.37
N GLY A 144 -19.60 -24.53 43.65
CA GLY A 144 -18.65 -25.29 42.85
C GLY A 144 -19.15 -25.67 41.44
N SER A 145 -20.41 -25.39 41.12
CA SER A 145 -20.94 -25.60 39.76
C SER A 145 -20.34 -24.61 38.78
N ALA A 146 -20.42 -24.92 37.48
CA ALA A 146 -19.96 -24.03 36.42
C ALA A 146 -20.93 -23.99 35.22
N SER A 147 -21.16 -22.76 34.74
CA SER A 147 -21.89 -22.50 33.50
C SER A 147 -20.90 -22.06 32.39
N GLN A 148 -21.02 -22.59 31.18
CA GLN A 148 -20.10 -22.30 30.11
C GLN A 148 -20.85 -21.93 28.80
N GLY A 149 -20.25 -21.03 28.02
CA GLY A 149 -20.71 -20.68 26.70
C GLY A 149 -19.54 -20.37 25.76
N ALA A 150 -19.78 -20.47 24.48
CA ALA A 150 -18.78 -20.12 23.47
C ALA A 150 -19.43 -19.47 22.27
N VAL A 151 -18.64 -18.62 21.59
CA VAL A 151 -19.00 -17.97 20.32
C VAL A 151 -17.79 -17.94 19.39
N GLY A 152 -18.02 -18.04 18.11
CA GLY A 152 -16.99 -17.96 17.08
C GLY A 152 -17.53 -18.39 15.72
N PRO A 153 -16.77 -18.11 14.65
CA PRO A 153 -15.46 -17.43 14.66
C PRO A 153 -15.58 -15.94 14.97
N ILE A 154 -14.64 -15.41 15.76
CA ILE A 154 -14.48 -13.95 15.94
C ILE A 154 -13.06 -13.53 15.64
N GLY A 155 -12.86 -12.27 15.24
CA GLY A 155 -11.55 -11.73 14.94
C GLY A 155 -11.23 -10.45 15.74
N VAL A 156 -9.97 -10.27 16.06
CA VAL A 156 -9.42 -8.99 16.54
C VAL A 156 -8.45 -8.48 15.48
N GLY A 157 -8.89 -7.49 14.71
CA GLY A 157 -8.18 -7.03 13.51
C GLY A 157 -8.47 -5.58 13.18
N ASP A 158 -8.51 -5.25 11.89
CA ASP A 158 -8.77 -3.89 11.44
C ASP A 158 -10.14 -3.76 10.77
N LEU A 159 -10.88 -2.73 11.19
CA LEU A 159 -12.19 -2.38 10.66
C LEU A 159 -12.08 -1.18 9.72
N PHE A 160 -12.80 -1.24 8.61
CA PHE A 160 -12.92 -0.14 7.65
C PHE A 160 -14.39 0.13 7.36
N VAL A 161 -14.75 1.40 7.28
CA VAL A 161 -16.05 1.83 6.79
C VAL A 161 -15.89 2.29 5.36
N VAL A 162 -16.76 1.84 4.48
CA VAL A 162 -16.79 2.20 3.06
C VAL A 162 -18.01 3.09 2.81
N ALA A 163 -17.79 4.25 2.22
CA ALA A 163 -18.85 5.21 1.85
C ALA A 163 -18.57 5.77 0.45
N GLY A 164 -19.57 6.32 -0.18
CA GLY A 164 -19.47 6.88 -1.52
C GLY A 164 -20.57 6.42 -2.43
N GLN A 165 -20.28 6.27 -3.74
CA GLN A 165 -21.29 5.89 -4.71
C GLN A 165 -21.05 4.52 -5.37
N SER A 166 -21.53 4.30 -6.59
CA SER A 166 -21.67 2.99 -7.23
C SER A 166 -20.36 2.19 -7.34
N TYR A 167 -19.20 2.81 -7.55
CA TYR A 167 -17.92 2.09 -7.58
C TYR A 167 -17.53 1.47 -6.24
N ALA A 168 -17.96 2.08 -5.16
CA ALA A 168 -17.79 1.55 -3.80
C ALA A 168 -18.87 0.53 -3.41
N ALA A 169 -20.02 0.52 -4.14
CA ALA A 169 -21.15 -0.38 -3.93
C ALA A 169 -21.03 -1.66 -4.77
N ASN A 170 -22.15 -2.43 -4.88
CA ASN A 170 -22.21 -3.65 -5.67
C ASN A 170 -22.62 -3.38 -7.13
N SER A 171 -21.96 -2.42 -7.79
CA SER A 171 -22.32 -2.02 -9.14
C SER A 171 -21.29 -2.44 -10.20
N ASN A 172 -20.20 -3.10 -9.81
CA ASN A 172 -19.18 -3.57 -10.75
C ASN A 172 -19.58 -4.93 -11.35
N ASP A 173 -18.97 -5.32 -12.46
CA ASP A 173 -19.46 -6.38 -13.35
C ASP A 173 -19.55 -7.76 -12.73
N GLU A 174 -18.55 -8.18 -11.96
CA GLU A 174 -18.43 -9.56 -11.48
C GLU A 174 -18.51 -9.65 -9.96
N ARG A 175 -19.35 -10.58 -9.46
CA ARG A 175 -19.36 -10.92 -8.05
C ARG A 175 -18.07 -11.59 -7.65
N GLN A 176 -17.35 -10.99 -6.71
CA GLN A 176 -16.12 -11.51 -6.17
C GLN A 176 -16.37 -12.32 -4.90
N GLN A 177 -15.50 -13.27 -4.62
CA GLN A 177 -15.49 -14.03 -3.38
C GLN A 177 -14.16 -13.82 -2.66
N VAL A 178 -14.17 -13.95 -1.34
CA VAL A 178 -12.95 -13.98 -0.53
C VAL A 178 -12.20 -15.27 -0.87
N THR A 179 -10.97 -15.13 -1.35
CA THR A 179 -10.09 -16.24 -1.78
C THR A 179 -8.98 -16.51 -0.77
N GLU A 180 -8.82 -15.68 0.26
CA GLU A 180 -7.91 -15.94 1.36
C GLU A 180 -8.26 -17.27 2.01
N SER A 181 -7.26 -18.12 2.27
CA SER A 181 -7.41 -19.54 2.57
C SER A 181 -8.34 -19.86 3.75
N GLN A 182 -8.45 -18.95 4.73
CA GLN A 182 -9.29 -19.09 5.91
C GLN A 182 -10.47 -18.10 5.90
N GLN A 183 -10.70 -17.41 4.78
CA GLN A 183 -11.78 -16.44 4.58
C GLN A 183 -11.86 -15.38 5.69
N ARG A 184 -10.74 -14.81 6.09
CA ARG A 184 -10.62 -13.84 7.20
C ARG A 184 -10.99 -12.41 6.80
N VAL A 185 -11.86 -12.25 5.83
CA VAL A 185 -12.48 -10.98 5.44
C VAL A 185 -13.98 -11.06 5.73
N ALA A 186 -14.47 -10.24 6.63
CA ALA A 186 -15.87 -10.22 7.02
C ALA A 186 -16.55 -8.90 6.65
N ALA A 187 -17.84 -8.96 6.31
CA ALA A 187 -18.69 -7.82 6.04
C ALA A 187 -19.79 -7.70 7.11
N PHE A 188 -19.99 -6.48 7.57
CA PHE A 188 -21.03 -6.11 8.52
C PHE A 188 -22.30 -5.67 7.79
N ASP A 189 -23.41 -6.24 8.13
CA ASP A 189 -24.73 -5.82 7.68
C ASP A 189 -25.35 -4.88 8.72
N LEU A 190 -25.41 -3.59 8.38
CA LEU A 190 -25.96 -2.56 9.27
C LEU A 190 -27.47 -2.78 9.55
N ALA A 191 -28.22 -3.33 8.59
CA ALA A 191 -29.65 -3.51 8.73
C ALA A 191 -30.01 -4.64 9.73
N THR A 192 -29.20 -5.70 9.78
CA THR A 192 -29.46 -6.86 10.62
C THR A 192 -28.56 -6.93 11.86
N GLY A 193 -27.48 -6.15 11.89
CA GLY A 193 -26.46 -6.22 12.93
C GLY A 193 -25.58 -7.49 12.85
N GLN A 194 -25.66 -8.25 11.74
CA GLN A 194 -24.95 -9.51 11.57
C GLN A 194 -23.66 -9.34 10.80
N TRP A 195 -22.74 -10.28 11.00
CA TRP A 195 -21.50 -10.38 10.25
C TRP A 195 -21.50 -11.65 9.40
N ARG A 196 -20.86 -11.60 8.24
CA ARG A 196 -20.66 -12.74 7.37
C ARG A 196 -19.34 -12.62 6.60
N ILE A 197 -18.90 -13.68 5.95
CA ILE A 197 -17.79 -13.60 4.99
C ILE A 197 -18.12 -12.52 3.94
N ALA A 198 -17.15 -11.71 3.59
CA ALA A 198 -17.31 -10.55 2.71
C ALA A 198 -17.47 -10.90 1.21
N ASN A 199 -18.11 -12.03 0.91
CA ASN A 199 -18.46 -12.39 -0.47
C ASN A 199 -19.51 -11.44 -1.03
N ASP A 200 -19.40 -11.11 -2.31
CA ASP A 200 -20.39 -10.29 -3.00
C ASP A 200 -21.76 -10.99 -3.18
N PRO A 201 -22.85 -10.25 -3.23
CA PRO A 201 -22.91 -8.80 -3.05
C PRO A 201 -22.64 -8.41 -1.60
N GLN A 202 -21.94 -7.27 -1.39
CA GLN A 202 -21.78 -6.72 -0.04
C GLN A 202 -23.16 -6.39 0.56
N PRO A 203 -23.32 -6.43 1.90
CA PRO A 203 -24.60 -6.14 2.55
C PRO A 203 -24.88 -4.64 2.56
N ILE A 204 -25.22 -4.09 1.41
CA ILE A 204 -25.53 -2.67 1.19
C ILE A 204 -27.00 -2.55 0.84
N PRO A 205 -27.75 -1.63 1.45
CA PRO A 205 -29.19 -1.51 1.23
C PRO A 205 -29.58 -0.64 0.04
N ASP A 206 -28.68 -0.32 -0.88
CA ASP A 206 -28.96 0.48 -2.08
C ASP A 206 -29.64 -0.34 -3.20
N GLY A 207 -29.86 -1.63 -2.97
CA GLY A 207 -30.48 -2.54 -3.92
C GLY A 207 -29.54 -3.07 -5.01
N SER A 208 -28.27 -2.67 -5.04
CA SER A 208 -27.29 -3.21 -5.98
C SER A 208 -26.87 -4.63 -5.61
N THR A 209 -26.79 -5.53 -6.60
CA THR A 209 -26.57 -6.97 -6.39
C THR A 209 -25.46 -7.56 -7.22
N SER A 210 -24.70 -6.75 -7.96
CA SER A 210 -23.54 -7.18 -8.75
C SER A 210 -22.29 -7.31 -7.89
N GLY A 211 -21.11 -7.03 -8.43
CA GLY A 211 -19.83 -7.18 -7.75
C GLY A 211 -19.30 -5.92 -7.10
N SER A 212 -18.34 -6.12 -6.22
CA SER A 212 -17.55 -5.05 -5.58
C SER A 212 -16.05 -5.31 -5.73
N ILE A 213 -15.24 -4.43 -5.19
CA ILE A 213 -13.77 -4.58 -5.13
C ILE A 213 -13.32 -5.12 -3.76
N TRP A 214 -14.21 -5.21 -2.80
CA TRP A 214 -13.88 -5.36 -1.38
C TRP A 214 -13.44 -6.75 -0.97
N PRO A 215 -13.96 -7.88 -1.54
CA PRO A 215 -13.41 -9.20 -1.25
C PRO A 215 -11.93 -9.28 -1.59
N HIS A 216 -11.55 -8.85 -2.79
CA HIS A 216 -10.16 -8.88 -3.25
C HIS A 216 -9.25 -7.89 -2.48
N PHE A 217 -9.78 -6.72 -2.10
CA PHE A 217 -9.06 -5.81 -1.20
C PHE A 217 -8.71 -6.47 0.14
N GLY A 218 -9.67 -7.19 0.74
CA GLY A 218 -9.45 -7.93 1.98
C GLY A 218 -8.43 -9.05 1.82
N ASP A 219 -8.50 -9.81 0.72
CA ASP A 219 -7.54 -10.86 0.37
C ASP A 219 -6.08 -10.34 0.32
N LEU A 220 -5.89 -9.09 -0.13
CA LEU A 220 -4.59 -8.44 -0.15
C LEU A 220 -4.14 -7.99 1.26
N LEU A 221 -5.07 -7.53 2.10
CA LEU A 221 -4.72 -7.01 3.44
C LEU A 221 -4.43 -8.11 4.46
N VAL A 222 -5.24 -9.16 4.51
CA VAL A 222 -5.16 -10.21 5.54
C VAL A 222 -3.76 -10.83 5.67
N PRO A 223 -3.10 -11.29 4.60
CA PRO A 223 -1.76 -11.89 4.72
C PRO A 223 -0.70 -10.89 5.15
N ASN A 224 -0.87 -9.61 4.81
CA ASN A 224 0.06 -8.55 5.17
C ASN A 224 -0.11 -8.08 6.62
N LEU A 225 -1.35 -8.01 7.13
CA LEU A 225 -1.64 -7.59 8.49
C LEU A 225 -1.60 -8.73 9.50
N GLN A 226 -1.71 -9.97 9.04
CA GLN A 226 -1.83 -11.20 9.86
C GLN A 226 -2.94 -11.12 10.91
N VAL A 227 -4.05 -10.47 10.54
CA VAL A 227 -5.28 -10.38 11.34
C VAL A 227 -6.49 -10.40 10.40
N PRO A 228 -7.68 -10.76 10.91
CA PRO A 228 -8.92 -10.58 10.17
C PRO A 228 -9.21 -9.13 9.81
N VAL A 229 -9.85 -8.92 8.65
CA VAL A 229 -10.30 -7.62 8.15
C VAL A 229 -11.81 -7.55 8.16
N GLY A 230 -12.35 -6.48 8.74
CA GLY A 230 -13.78 -6.20 8.76
C GLY A 230 -14.13 -5.00 7.87
N LEU A 231 -15.22 -5.12 7.12
CA LEU A 231 -15.73 -4.10 6.21
C LEU A 231 -17.18 -3.78 6.55
N ALA A 232 -17.52 -2.50 6.67
CA ALA A 232 -18.90 -2.04 6.76
C ALA A 232 -19.18 -1.07 5.61
N ASN A 233 -19.97 -1.49 4.65
CA ASN A 233 -20.23 -0.71 3.45
C ASN A 233 -21.59 -0.02 3.52
N VAL A 234 -21.57 1.33 3.49
CA VAL A 234 -22.77 2.17 3.48
C VAL A 234 -22.90 3.00 2.20
N ALA A 235 -22.13 2.70 1.16
CA ALA A 235 -22.16 3.38 -0.12
C ALA A 235 -23.56 3.29 -0.77
N TRP A 236 -23.87 4.28 -1.65
CA TRP A 236 -25.17 4.35 -2.33
C TRP A 236 -24.98 4.84 -3.77
N GLY A 237 -25.37 4.03 -4.73
CA GLY A 237 -25.21 4.30 -6.15
C GLY A 237 -25.87 5.62 -6.60
N GLY A 238 -25.17 6.36 -7.51
CA GLY A 238 -25.70 7.56 -8.13
C GLY A 238 -25.86 8.80 -7.24
N THR A 239 -25.12 8.90 -6.12
CA THR A 239 -25.31 9.98 -5.14
C THR A 239 -24.22 11.05 -5.20
N ALA A 240 -24.63 12.31 -5.19
CA ALA A 240 -23.76 13.47 -5.02
C ALA A 240 -23.57 13.80 -3.53
N THR A 241 -22.57 14.62 -3.22
CA THR A 241 -22.26 15.05 -1.83
C THR A 241 -23.44 15.72 -1.12
N THR A 242 -24.36 16.35 -1.85
CA THR A 242 -25.59 16.95 -1.27
C THR A 242 -26.45 15.94 -0.51
N GLN A 243 -26.52 14.69 -0.98
CA GLN A 243 -27.34 13.64 -0.38
C GLN A 243 -26.69 13.03 0.88
N TRP A 244 -25.43 13.42 1.17
CA TRP A 244 -24.67 13.02 2.35
C TRP A 244 -24.58 14.12 3.42
N MET A 245 -25.19 15.29 3.17
CA MET A 245 -25.18 16.41 4.13
C MET A 245 -25.90 16.07 5.43
N PRO A 246 -25.52 16.67 6.57
CA PRO A 246 -26.23 16.50 7.84
C PRO A 246 -27.73 16.71 7.70
N GLY A 247 -28.50 15.77 8.22
CA GLY A 247 -29.95 15.72 8.08
C GLY A 247 -30.47 14.80 6.98
N GLU A 248 -29.65 14.48 5.99
CA GLU A 248 -29.99 13.55 4.93
C GLU A 248 -29.91 12.08 5.40
N SER A 249 -30.66 11.21 4.72
CA SER A 249 -30.73 9.79 5.10
C SER A 249 -29.39 9.05 5.02
N LEU A 250 -28.55 9.39 4.02
CA LEU A 250 -27.23 8.78 3.87
C LEU A 250 -26.26 9.23 4.95
N HIS A 251 -26.36 10.49 5.39
CA HIS A 251 -25.60 10.98 6.54
C HIS A 251 -25.99 10.23 7.82
N ASN A 252 -27.31 10.09 8.06
CA ASN A 252 -27.81 9.37 9.24
C ASN A 252 -27.28 7.92 9.26
N ARG A 253 -27.25 7.25 8.12
CA ARG A 253 -26.66 5.91 7.98
C ARG A 253 -25.17 5.89 8.27
N LEU A 254 -24.41 6.88 7.79
CA LEU A 254 -23.00 7.04 8.08
C LEU A 254 -22.75 7.21 9.60
N ILE A 255 -23.62 8.01 10.25
CA ILE A 255 -23.55 8.17 11.71
C ILE A 255 -23.86 6.85 12.43
N GLU A 256 -24.90 6.14 12.00
CA GLU A 256 -25.35 4.89 12.60
C GLU A 256 -24.27 3.79 12.55
N VAL A 257 -23.62 3.60 11.39
CA VAL A 257 -22.58 2.57 11.27
C VAL A 257 -21.42 2.82 12.22
N GLY A 258 -20.94 4.07 12.33
CA GLY A 258 -19.84 4.38 13.24
C GLY A 258 -20.23 4.26 14.71
N LYS A 259 -21.47 4.63 15.09
CA LYS A 259 -21.97 4.41 16.46
C LYS A 259 -22.09 2.92 16.80
N THR A 260 -22.52 2.10 15.83
CA THR A 260 -22.71 0.67 16.03
C THR A 260 -21.37 -0.08 16.16
N LEU A 261 -20.40 0.26 15.31
CA LEU A 261 -19.10 -0.39 15.30
C LEU A 261 -18.18 0.10 16.43
N GLY A 262 -18.35 1.36 16.89
CA GLY A 262 -17.35 2.06 17.68
C GLY A 262 -16.12 2.44 16.84
N PRO A 263 -14.96 2.69 17.45
CA PRO A 263 -13.75 3.06 16.73
C PRO A 263 -13.40 2.05 15.63
N PHE A 264 -13.03 2.56 14.46
CA PHE A 264 -12.59 1.80 13.29
C PHE A 264 -11.32 2.43 12.70
N ARG A 265 -10.59 1.67 11.86
CA ARG A 265 -9.26 2.05 11.39
C ARG A 265 -9.27 3.25 10.45
N ALA A 266 -10.13 3.25 9.45
CA ALA A 266 -10.28 4.33 8.47
C ALA A 266 -11.64 4.27 7.78
N LEU A 267 -12.04 5.40 7.19
CA LEU A 267 -13.16 5.47 6.26
C LEU A 267 -12.62 5.63 4.83
N PHE A 268 -13.14 4.84 3.91
CA PHE A 268 -12.85 4.89 2.48
C PHE A 268 -13.99 5.63 1.78
N TRP A 269 -13.68 6.76 1.17
CA TRP A 269 -14.63 7.58 0.43
C TRP A 269 -14.35 7.48 -1.06
N GLN A 270 -15.24 6.84 -1.81
CA GLN A 270 -15.15 6.72 -3.27
C GLN A 270 -16.39 7.29 -3.93
N GLN A 271 -16.30 8.58 -4.29
CA GLN A 271 -17.42 9.36 -4.84
C GLN A 271 -16.87 10.56 -5.63
N GLY A 272 -17.56 10.97 -6.69
CA GLY A 272 -17.17 12.15 -7.49
C GLY A 272 -18.01 12.32 -8.75
N GLU A 273 -18.33 11.24 -9.45
CA GLU A 273 -19.00 11.25 -10.75
C GLU A 273 -20.35 11.99 -10.70
N SER A 274 -21.13 11.79 -9.65
CA SER A 274 -22.42 12.46 -9.48
C SER A 274 -22.27 13.96 -9.24
N ASP A 275 -21.20 14.40 -8.60
CA ASP A 275 -20.88 15.81 -8.42
C ASP A 275 -20.35 16.45 -9.70
N VAL A 276 -19.65 15.71 -10.58
CA VAL A 276 -19.33 16.15 -11.95
C VAL A 276 -20.64 16.43 -12.72
N ILE A 277 -21.57 15.49 -12.70
CA ILE A 277 -22.89 15.63 -13.35
C ILE A 277 -23.67 16.82 -12.78
N ALA A 278 -23.65 16.99 -11.47
CA ALA A 278 -24.32 18.10 -10.76
C ALA A 278 -23.61 19.45 -10.95
N LYS A 279 -22.47 19.47 -11.67
CA LYS A 279 -21.63 20.67 -11.88
C LYS A 279 -21.21 21.34 -10.58
N THR A 280 -20.98 20.54 -9.54
CA THR A 280 -20.51 21.00 -8.24
C THR A 280 -19.18 21.73 -8.39
N THR A 281 -19.02 22.90 -7.78
CA THR A 281 -17.75 23.62 -7.81
C THR A 281 -16.72 23.00 -6.85
N THR A 282 -15.46 23.31 -7.04
CA THR A 282 -14.38 22.88 -6.14
C THR A 282 -14.67 23.27 -4.69
N GLU A 283 -15.07 24.53 -4.48
CA GLU A 283 -15.35 25.09 -3.15
C GLU A 283 -16.56 24.41 -2.49
N GLN A 284 -17.61 24.16 -3.27
CA GLN A 284 -18.81 23.46 -2.77
C GLN A 284 -18.49 22.03 -2.35
N TYR A 285 -17.70 21.30 -3.14
CA TYR A 285 -17.32 19.93 -2.80
C TYR A 285 -16.47 19.89 -1.52
N VAL A 286 -15.46 20.77 -1.43
CA VAL A 286 -14.60 20.91 -0.23
C VAL A 286 -15.44 21.24 1.00
N GLN A 287 -16.33 22.23 0.91
CA GLN A 287 -17.18 22.65 2.02
C GLN A 287 -18.10 21.50 2.47
N ARG A 288 -18.78 20.84 1.53
CA ARG A 288 -19.72 19.76 1.84
C ARG A 288 -19.02 18.59 2.52
N LEU A 289 -17.90 18.11 1.97
CA LEU A 289 -17.22 16.95 2.53
C LEU A 289 -16.59 17.25 3.90
N THR A 290 -16.09 18.48 4.09
CA THR A 290 -15.63 18.95 5.41
C THR A 290 -16.79 18.97 6.43
N THR A 291 -17.96 19.45 6.04
CA THR A 291 -19.16 19.48 6.90
C THR A 291 -19.64 18.07 7.24
N ILE A 292 -19.72 17.18 6.24
CA ILE A 292 -20.12 15.77 6.43
C ILE A 292 -19.19 15.09 7.43
N ARG A 293 -17.87 15.24 7.24
CA ARG A 293 -16.88 14.64 8.13
C ARG A 293 -16.95 15.20 9.54
N GLN A 294 -17.04 16.51 9.70
CA GLN A 294 -17.09 17.14 11.03
C GLN A 294 -18.29 16.66 11.81
N ALA A 295 -19.48 16.68 11.19
CA ALA A 295 -20.70 16.20 11.85
C ALA A 295 -20.63 14.70 12.21
N ALA A 296 -19.96 13.89 11.38
CA ALA A 296 -19.74 12.49 11.68
C ALA A 296 -18.79 12.30 12.88
N VAL A 297 -17.67 13.02 12.93
CA VAL A 297 -16.72 12.98 14.05
C VAL A 297 -17.39 13.43 15.36
N ASP A 298 -18.16 14.50 15.32
CA ASP A 298 -18.90 15.01 16.48
C ASP A 298 -19.91 13.98 17.00
N ALA A 299 -20.62 13.30 16.10
CA ALA A 299 -21.62 12.30 16.47
C ALA A 299 -21.00 10.98 16.97
N TRP A 300 -19.81 10.61 16.50
CA TRP A 300 -19.10 9.38 16.88
C TRP A 300 -18.30 9.55 18.19
N GLY A 301 -17.76 10.75 18.44
CA GLY A 301 -16.84 11.00 19.56
C GLY A 301 -15.41 10.50 19.30
N PHE A 302 -15.08 10.15 18.05
CA PHE A 302 -13.72 9.76 17.60
C PHE A 302 -13.53 10.17 16.13
N ALA A 303 -12.27 10.35 15.72
CA ALA A 303 -11.92 10.95 14.44
C ALA A 303 -11.03 9.99 13.59
N PRO A 304 -11.61 9.02 12.88
CA PRO A 304 -10.82 8.17 11.99
C PRO A 304 -10.33 8.98 10.78
N PRO A 305 -9.21 8.61 10.16
CA PRO A 305 -8.80 9.17 8.89
C PRO A 305 -9.79 8.79 7.78
N TRP A 306 -10.06 9.72 6.86
CA TRP A 306 -10.86 9.51 5.67
C TRP A 306 -9.95 9.48 4.45
N LEU A 307 -9.86 8.34 3.77
CA LEU A 307 -9.10 8.18 2.54
C LEU A 307 -10.02 8.52 1.36
N LEU A 308 -9.65 9.54 0.58
CA LEU A 308 -10.47 10.07 -0.51
C LEU A 308 -9.96 9.56 -1.86
N ALA A 309 -10.72 8.71 -2.54
CA ALA A 309 -10.41 8.29 -3.89
C ALA A 309 -10.72 9.40 -4.91
N LYS A 310 -9.85 9.57 -5.91
CA LYS A 310 -10.22 10.25 -7.13
C LYS A 310 -11.02 9.27 -7.98
N SER A 311 -12.33 9.52 -8.08
CA SER A 311 -13.32 8.69 -8.77
C SER A 311 -14.34 9.61 -9.41
N THR A 312 -13.95 10.21 -10.54
CA THR A 312 -14.72 11.25 -11.24
C THR A 312 -15.07 10.87 -12.66
N LEU A 313 -14.37 9.88 -13.22
CA LEU A 313 -14.47 9.47 -14.60
C LEU A 313 -15.79 8.74 -14.88
N HIS A 314 -16.57 9.28 -15.83
CA HIS A 314 -17.77 8.65 -16.36
C HIS A 314 -17.65 8.53 -17.89
N PRO A 315 -16.96 7.51 -18.41
CA PRO A 315 -16.29 7.54 -19.70
C PRO A 315 -17.19 7.65 -20.95
N VAL A 316 -18.49 7.39 -20.84
CA VAL A 316 -19.37 7.34 -22.02
C VAL A 316 -20.54 8.30 -21.96
N VAL A 317 -21.06 8.59 -20.77
CA VAL A 317 -22.31 9.33 -20.60
C VAL A 317 -22.08 10.81 -20.36
N TYR A 318 -20.99 11.18 -19.70
CA TYR A 318 -20.69 12.52 -19.24
C TYR A 318 -19.21 12.86 -19.41
N ASN A 319 -18.74 12.93 -20.64
CA ASN A 319 -17.38 13.33 -20.93
C ASN A 319 -17.21 14.85 -20.64
N ASP A 320 -17.08 15.20 -19.37
CA ASP A 320 -16.84 16.55 -18.86
C ASP A 320 -15.49 16.60 -18.10
N SER A 321 -14.41 16.65 -18.87
CA SER A 321 -13.05 16.71 -18.31
C SER A 321 -12.84 17.91 -17.38
N LEU A 322 -13.48 19.05 -17.66
CA LEU A 322 -13.41 20.23 -16.78
C LEU A 322 -14.17 19.99 -15.45
N GLY A 323 -15.29 19.24 -15.53
CA GLY A 323 -16.02 18.81 -14.34
C GLY A 323 -15.23 17.84 -13.49
N GLU A 324 -14.61 16.86 -14.11
CA GLU A 324 -13.70 15.90 -13.49
C GLU A 324 -12.55 16.65 -12.78
N ASP A 325 -11.89 17.57 -13.45
CA ASP A 325 -10.81 18.39 -12.88
C ASP A 325 -11.26 19.23 -11.68
N ARG A 326 -12.48 19.77 -11.70
CA ARG A 326 -13.01 20.52 -10.54
C ARG A 326 -13.10 19.65 -9.29
N ILE A 327 -13.64 18.44 -9.43
CA ILE A 327 -13.79 17.52 -8.29
C ILE A 327 -12.45 16.94 -7.87
N ARG A 328 -11.58 16.61 -8.80
CA ARG A 328 -10.19 16.14 -8.51
C ARG A 328 -9.42 17.19 -7.72
N ARG A 329 -9.48 18.47 -8.13
CA ARG A 329 -8.88 19.58 -7.36
C ARG A 329 -9.49 19.74 -5.97
N ALA A 330 -10.80 19.53 -5.83
CA ALA A 330 -11.44 19.56 -4.51
C ALA A 330 -10.90 18.46 -3.59
N ILE A 331 -10.70 17.25 -4.13
CA ILE A 331 -10.09 16.13 -3.39
C ILE A 331 -8.64 16.48 -3.01
N ASP A 332 -7.86 17.07 -3.94
CA ASP A 332 -6.49 17.51 -3.65
C ASP A 332 -6.42 18.56 -2.53
N GLN A 333 -7.39 19.49 -2.46
CA GLN A 333 -7.49 20.44 -1.35
C GLN A 333 -7.88 19.75 -0.03
N LEU A 334 -8.82 18.81 -0.07
CA LEU A 334 -9.31 18.11 1.11
C LEU A 334 -8.22 17.29 1.79
N ILE A 335 -7.40 16.57 1.03
CA ILE A 335 -6.35 15.71 1.61
C ILE A 335 -5.25 16.51 2.33
N LEU A 336 -5.21 17.82 2.16
CA LEU A 336 -4.35 18.74 2.91
C LEU A 336 -4.93 19.10 4.28
N LEU A 337 -6.24 18.90 4.48
CA LEU A 337 -6.92 19.25 5.72
C LEU A 337 -6.77 18.11 6.76
N PRO A 338 -6.74 18.45 8.06
CA PRO A 338 -6.66 17.46 9.12
C PRO A 338 -7.76 16.40 9.03
N GLY A 339 -7.35 15.14 9.10
CA GLY A 339 -8.26 13.99 9.10
C GLY A 339 -8.65 13.45 7.72
N PHE A 340 -8.32 14.14 6.64
CA PHE A 340 -8.38 13.59 5.30
C PHE A 340 -7.02 13.04 4.87
N ARG A 341 -7.03 12.06 3.99
CA ARG A 341 -5.85 11.35 3.50
C ARG A 341 -6.00 11.01 2.01
N PRO A 342 -4.90 10.87 1.28
CA PRO A 342 -4.96 10.37 -0.09
C PRO A 342 -5.58 8.96 -0.13
N GLY A 343 -6.62 8.79 -0.91
CA GLY A 343 -7.08 7.50 -1.41
C GLY A 343 -6.50 7.25 -2.80
N PRO A 344 -6.90 6.17 -3.48
CA PRO A 344 -6.41 5.87 -4.82
C PRO A 344 -6.98 6.83 -5.88
N ASP A 345 -6.22 7.00 -6.96
CA ASP A 345 -6.75 7.56 -8.20
C ASP A 345 -7.33 6.42 -9.06
N THR A 346 -8.64 6.21 -8.98
CA THR A 346 -9.31 5.17 -9.75
C THR A 346 -9.70 5.60 -11.16
N ASP A 347 -9.54 6.88 -11.50
CA ASP A 347 -9.81 7.41 -12.84
C ASP A 347 -8.76 6.94 -13.86
N VAL A 348 -7.56 6.59 -13.40
CA VAL A 348 -6.53 5.96 -14.25
C VAL A 348 -6.96 4.61 -14.82
N LEU A 349 -7.98 3.98 -14.23
CA LEU A 349 -8.52 2.70 -14.69
C LEU A 349 -9.54 2.92 -15.83
N GLY A 350 -9.05 3.36 -16.98
CA GLY A 350 -9.84 3.47 -18.22
C GLY A 350 -9.84 2.20 -19.05
N GLY A 351 -10.46 2.25 -20.22
CA GLY A 351 -10.41 1.22 -21.24
C GLY A 351 -10.89 -0.16 -20.78
N GLU A 352 -10.05 -1.18 -20.83
CA GLU A 352 -10.35 -2.57 -20.41
C GLU A 352 -10.74 -2.72 -18.95
N ASN A 353 -10.38 -1.75 -18.13
CA ASN A 353 -10.75 -1.73 -16.71
C ASN A 353 -12.22 -1.37 -16.49
N ARG A 354 -12.92 -0.93 -17.53
CA ARG A 354 -14.34 -0.56 -17.49
C ARG A 354 -15.18 -1.62 -18.17
N GLY A 355 -16.22 -2.03 -17.48
CA GLY A 355 -17.20 -3.01 -17.91
C GLY A 355 -18.56 -2.40 -18.24
N ASP A 356 -19.65 -3.07 -17.83
CA ASP A 356 -21.03 -2.68 -18.13
C ASP A 356 -21.32 -2.58 -19.63
N LYS A 357 -21.23 -3.66 -20.31
CA LYS A 357 -21.60 -3.85 -21.73
C LYS A 357 -21.58 -2.59 -22.60
N ASP A 358 -22.59 -1.72 -22.50
CA ASP A 358 -22.75 -0.56 -23.39
C ASP A 358 -22.29 0.76 -22.80
N SER A 359 -22.22 0.88 -21.47
CA SER A 359 -21.88 2.16 -20.82
C SER A 359 -20.38 2.28 -20.45
N LYS A 360 -19.66 1.17 -20.36
CA LYS A 360 -18.27 1.11 -19.87
C LYS A 360 -18.06 1.91 -18.57
N LYS A 361 -19.07 1.92 -17.75
CA LYS A 361 -19.17 2.80 -16.58
C LYS A 361 -18.41 2.24 -15.40
N HIS A 362 -18.82 1.08 -14.88
CA HIS A 362 -18.23 0.46 -13.70
C HIS A 362 -17.01 -0.39 -14.04
N PHE A 363 -16.35 -0.94 -13.05
CA PHE A 363 -15.16 -1.76 -13.29
C PHE A 363 -15.51 -3.11 -13.90
N SER A 364 -14.77 -3.49 -14.94
CA SER A 364 -14.69 -4.85 -15.43
C SER A 364 -14.05 -5.79 -14.40
N PRO A 365 -14.09 -7.12 -14.56
CA PRO A 365 -13.40 -8.05 -13.65
C PRO A 365 -11.91 -7.73 -13.45
N ILE A 366 -11.21 -7.27 -14.50
CA ILE A 366 -9.82 -6.82 -14.41
C ILE A 366 -9.73 -5.51 -13.64
N GLY A 367 -10.59 -4.55 -13.96
CA GLY A 367 -10.66 -3.26 -13.29
C GLY A 367 -10.97 -3.39 -11.80
N GLN A 368 -11.84 -4.33 -11.41
CA GLN A 368 -12.13 -4.60 -10.00
C GLN A 368 -10.86 -5.04 -9.23
N ARG A 369 -10.09 -5.97 -9.79
CA ARG A 369 -8.84 -6.41 -9.18
C ARG A 369 -7.83 -5.28 -9.07
N ARG A 370 -7.66 -4.46 -10.11
CA ARG A 370 -6.75 -3.31 -10.10
C ARG A 370 -7.21 -2.20 -9.14
N ALA A 371 -8.52 -1.92 -9.10
CA ALA A 371 -9.07 -0.96 -8.12
C ALA A 371 -8.84 -1.44 -6.68
N ALA A 372 -8.99 -2.74 -6.41
CA ALA A 372 -8.67 -3.31 -5.11
C ALA A 372 -7.18 -3.19 -4.77
N GLN A 373 -6.28 -3.38 -5.73
CA GLN A 373 -4.83 -3.16 -5.55
C GLN A 373 -4.50 -1.70 -5.24
N LEU A 374 -5.12 -0.76 -5.95
CA LEU A 374 -4.95 0.67 -5.68
C LEU A 374 -5.46 1.06 -4.30
N TRP A 375 -6.62 0.55 -3.88
CA TRP A 375 -7.14 0.75 -2.53
C TRP A 375 -6.26 0.11 -1.46
N PHE A 376 -5.74 -1.09 -1.73
CA PHE A 376 -4.77 -1.74 -0.85
C PHE A 376 -3.54 -0.85 -0.65
N ALA A 377 -2.95 -0.34 -1.73
CA ALA A 377 -1.78 0.54 -1.64
C ALA A 377 -2.07 1.79 -0.81
N ALA A 378 -3.21 2.46 -1.03
CA ALA A 378 -3.60 3.66 -0.27
C ALA A 378 -3.86 3.35 1.21
N ALA A 379 -4.61 2.29 1.51
CA ALA A 379 -4.88 1.86 2.88
C ALA A 379 -3.60 1.44 3.60
N TRP A 380 -2.72 0.74 2.91
CA TRP A 380 -1.46 0.32 3.48
C TRP A 380 -0.54 1.51 3.77
N GLN A 381 -0.47 2.51 2.89
CA GLN A 381 0.24 3.76 3.15
C GLN A 381 -0.25 4.44 4.43
N GLU A 382 -1.57 4.50 4.64
CA GLU A 382 -2.12 5.06 5.88
C GLU A 382 -1.84 4.18 7.10
N LEU A 383 -1.95 2.86 6.97
CA LEU A 383 -1.67 1.91 8.05
C LEU A 383 -0.20 1.93 8.49
N ASN A 384 0.70 2.30 7.60
CA ASN A 384 2.12 2.44 7.86
C ASN A 384 2.57 3.88 8.20
N ARG A 385 1.64 4.77 8.43
CA ARG A 385 1.91 6.05 9.09
C ARG A 385 1.94 5.83 10.61
N PRO A 386 3.01 5.78 11.22
CA PRO A 386 4.23 6.52 11.23
C PRO A 386 5.37 5.71 10.61
N ARG A 387 6.28 6.42 10.01
CA ARG A 387 7.51 6.03 9.33
C ARG A 387 8.09 4.69 9.81
N PRO A 388 8.75 3.93 8.91
CA PRO A 388 9.60 2.83 9.32
C PRO A 388 10.43 3.29 10.53
N ASP A 389 10.65 2.38 11.45
CA ASP A 389 11.46 2.63 12.64
C ASP A 389 12.73 3.33 12.16
N HIS A 390 12.79 4.64 12.42
CA HIS A 390 13.85 5.48 11.93
C HIS A 390 15.21 4.99 12.45
N GLU A 391 15.21 4.32 13.60
CA GLU A 391 16.40 3.70 14.16
C GLU A 391 16.88 2.54 13.28
N THR A 392 16.00 1.63 12.86
CA THR A 392 16.39 0.51 11.98
C THR A 392 16.88 0.99 10.62
N LEU A 393 16.25 2.03 10.04
CA LEU A 393 16.73 2.64 8.80
C LEU A 393 18.10 3.31 9.01
N LEU A 394 18.32 4.01 10.11
CA LEU A 394 19.60 4.64 10.44
C LEU A 394 20.71 3.62 10.64
N GLU A 395 20.44 2.45 11.22
CA GLU A 395 21.42 1.39 11.39
C GLU A 395 21.91 0.82 10.06
N THR A 396 21.07 0.79 9.03
CA THR A 396 21.37 0.16 7.73
C THR A 396 21.68 1.15 6.61
N ILE A 397 21.40 2.46 6.79
CA ILE A 397 21.49 3.45 5.71
C ILE A 397 22.91 3.60 5.16
N ASP A 398 23.93 3.46 6.02
CA ASP A 398 25.33 3.59 5.63
C ASP A 398 25.78 2.45 4.70
N GLU A 399 25.13 1.27 4.77
CA GLU A 399 25.40 0.15 3.86
C GLU A 399 25.02 0.48 2.41
N LEU A 400 24.05 1.38 2.20
CA LEU A 400 23.60 1.79 0.87
C LEU A 400 24.56 2.76 0.18
N LYS A 401 25.51 3.37 0.93
CA LYS A 401 26.51 4.30 0.41
C LYS A 401 25.93 5.36 -0.53
N LEU A 402 24.82 5.98 -0.16
CA LEU A 402 24.07 6.89 -1.04
C LEU A 402 24.87 8.14 -1.46
N HIS A 403 25.95 8.46 -0.76
CA HIS A 403 26.88 9.51 -1.13
C HIS A 403 27.91 9.09 -2.20
N GLU A 404 27.93 7.80 -2.58
CA GLU A 404 28.74 7.25 -3.67
C GLU A 404 27.78 6.93 -4.86
N PRO A 405 27.49 7.91 -5.75
CA PRO A 405 26.48 7.71 -6.80
C PRO A 405 26.86 6.56 -7.75
N ALA A 406 25.89 5.71 -8.11
CA ALA A 406 26.10 4.55 -8.96
C ALA A 406 26.78 4.89 -10.30
N TRP A 407 26.51 6.07 -10.87
CA TRP A 407 27.10 6.52 -12.12
C TRP A 407 28.53 7.05 -11.97
N ALA A 408 29.01 7.29 -10.75
CA ALA A 408 30.33 7.86 -10.47
C ALA A 408 31.19 6.99 -9.54
N SER A 409 30.63 5.96 -8.93
CA SER A 409 31.35 5.04 -8.05
C SER A 409 32.11 3.95 -8.84
N PRO A 410 33.29 3.51 -8.38
CA PRO A 410 33.96 2.36 -8.94
C PRO A 410 33.23 1.03 -8.64
N VAL A 411 32.34 1.01 -7.66
CA VAL A 411 31.48 -0.15 -7.32
C VAL A 411 30.03 0.28 -7.43
N VAL A 412 29.25 -0.44 -8.24
CA VAL A 412 27.81 -0.29 -8.32
C VAL A 412 27.16 -1.25 -7.34
N LEU A 413 26.39 -0.70 -6.39
CA LEU A 413 25.76 -1.49 -5.35
C LEU A 413 24.33 -1.85 -5.72
N ARG A 414 24.02 -3.16 -5.69
CA ARG A 414 22.65 -3.69 -5.78
C ARG A 414 21.85 -3.09 -6.96
N GLU A 415 22.49 -3.02 -8.12
CA GLU A 415 21.81 -2.61 -9.36
C GLU A 415 20.70 -3.59 -9.69
N SER A 416 19.47 -3.10 -9.89
CA SER A 416 18.32 -3.94 -10.26
C SER A 416 18.37 -4.37 -11.71
N SER A 417 17.88 -5.55 -12.02
CA SER A 417 17.59 -6.00 -13.38
C SER A 417 16.47 -7.04 -13.41
N ILE A 418 15.64 -6.95 -14.43
CA ILE A 418 14.64 -7.96 -14.75
C ILE A 418 15.24 -9.00 -15.70
N LEU A 419 15.02 -10.27 -15.41
CA LEU A 419 15.44 -11.34 -16.31
C LEU A 419 14.51 -11.40 -17.52
N LEU A 420 15.05 -11.10 -18.71
CA LEU A 420 14.34 -11.19 -19.96
C LEU A 420 14.85 -12.38 -20.80
N ARG A 421 13.94 -13.06 -21.50
CA ARG A 421 14.29 -14.10 -22.47
C ARG A 421 13.49 -13.96 -23.76
N ALA A 422 14.13 -14.27 -24.88
CA ALA A 422 13.51 -14.14 -26.21
C ALA A 422 12.33 -15.11 -26.37
N ASP A 423 12.52 -16.36 -25.94
CA ASP A 423 11.53 -17.44 -26.00
C ASP A 423 11.79 -18.46 -24.86
N ASP A 424 11.01 -19.56 -24.82
CA ASP A 424 11.09 -20.57 -23.78
C ASP A 424 12.42 -21.37 -23.78
N ASN A 425 13.15 -21.39 -24.89
CA ASN A 425 14.43 -22.09 -25.02
C ASN A 425 15.65 -21.17 -24.83
N ALA A 426 15.47 -19.86 -24.93
CA ALA A 426 16.54 -18.90 -24.75
C ALA A 426 16.93 -18.75 -23.28
N PRO A 427 18.22 -18.65 -22.95
CA PRO A 427 18.65 -18.36 -21.59
C PRO A 427 18.17 -16.96 -21.18
N PRO A 428 17.67 -16.81 -19.95
CA PRO A 428 17.34 -15.49 -19.41
C PRO A 428 18.57 -14.59 -19.32
N VAL A 429 18.37 -13.30 -19.60
CA VAL A 429 19.44 -12.31 -19.68
C VAL A 429 19.14 -11.14 -18.77
N ALA A 430 20.15 -10.68 -18.05
CA ALA A 430 20.18 -9.38 -17.37
C ALA A 430 21.27 -8.50 -17.98
N ARG A 431 21.10 -7.17 -17.96
CA ARG A 431 22.08 -6.23 -18.46
C ARG A 431 22.54 -5.25 -17.39
N LEU A 432 23.85 -5.07 -17.27
CA LEU A 432 24.47 -4.09 -16.40
C LEU A 432 24.50 -2.70 -17.04
N ALA A 433 24.36 -1.66 -16.23
CA ALA A 433 24.51 -0.28 -16.70
C ALA A 433 25.93 0.05 -17.18
N PHE A 434 26.93 -0.62 -16.60
CA PHE A 434 28.35 -0.40 -16.91
C PHE A 434 29.10 -1.74 -17.07
N PRO A 435 30.17 -1.79 -17.88
CA PRO A 435 30.99 -2.99 -18.00
C PRO A 435 31.63 -3.37 -16.66
N ALA A 436 31.49 -4.62 -16.25
CA ALA A 436 32.03 -5.14 -14.99
C ALA A 436 33.47 -5.66 -15.17
N ALA A 437 34.36 -5.21 -14.30
CA ALA A 437 35.65 -5.88 -14.09
C ALA A 437 35.45 -7.19 -13.30
N GLU A 438 34.59 -7.13 -12.28
CA GLU A 438 34.34 -8.20 -11.34
C GLU A 438 32.89 -8.13 -10.86
N ILE A 439 32.18 -9.26 -10.85
CA ILE A 439 30.90 -9.39 -10.18
C ILE A 439 31.18 -9.80 -8.74
N LEU A 440 30.65 -9.02 -7.79
CA LEU A 440 30.84 -9.22 -6.36
C LEU A 440 29.70 -10.02 -5.74
N GLU A 441 28.47 -9.75 -6.19
CA GLU A 441 27.27 -10.46 -5.68
C GLU A 441 26.14 -10.38 -6.72
N ILE A 442 25.38 -11.47 -6.85
CA ILE A 442 24.09 -11.52 -7.55
C ILE A 442 23.10 -12.20 -6.61
N ALA A 443 21.97 -11.56 -6.34
CA ALA A 443 20.93 -12.11 -5.49
C ALA A 443 19.53 -11.78 -6.04
N SER A 444 18.52 -12.55 -5.61
CA SER A 444 17.12 -12.13 -5.74
C SER A 444 16.88 -10.84 -4.94
N ALA A 445 15.93 -10.01 -5.32
CA ALA A 445 15.65 -8.75 -4.63
C ALA A 445 15.29 -8.96 -3.14
N ASP A 446 14.65 -10.09 -2.79
CA ASP A 446 14.39 -10.48 -1.41
C ASP A 446 15.62 -11.00 -0.65
N ARG A 447 16.78 -11.13 -1.33
CA ARG A 447 18.09 -11.60 -0.82
C ARG A 447 18.11 -13.01 -0.25
N ARG A 448 17.08 -13.80 -0.49
CA ARG A 448 17.00 -15.19 -0.02
C ARG A 448 17.77 -16.15 -0.90
N HIS A 449 17.97 -15.78 -2.16
CA HIS A 449 18.71 -16.59 -3.13
C HIS A 449 19.90 -15.83 -3.68
N ARG A 450 21.09 -16.50 -3.72
CA ARG A 450 22.31 -15.99 -4.34
C ARG A 450 22.68 -16.86 -5.53
N PHE A 451 23.11 -16.20 -6.60
CA PHE A 451 23.54 -16.84 -7.83
C PHE A 451 25.06 -16.85 -7.91
N GLU A 452 25.65 -17.99 -8.28
CA GLU A 452 27.08 -18.14 -8.40
C GLU A 452 27.53 -18.00 -9.86
N ILE A 453 28.55 -17.14 -10.09
CA ILE A 453 29.20 -17.00 -11.39
C ILE A 453 29.91 -18.30 -11.77
N GLY A 454 29.73 -18.73 -13.01
CA GLY A 454 30.27 -19.96 -13.57
C GLY A 454 29.41 -21.20 -13.32
N ARG A 455 28.48 -21.18 -12.36
CA ARG A 455 27.52 -22.26 -12.13
C ARG A 455 26.12 -21.87 -12.61
N ASP A 456 25.58 -20.78 -12.06
CA ASP A 456 24.22 -20.36 -12.29
C ASP A 456 24.14 -19.21 -13.33
N VAL A 457 25.23 -18.45 -13.46
CA VAL A 457 25.31 -17.26 -14.31
C VAL A 457 26.66 -17.18 -15.02
N THR A 458 26.64 -16.79 -16.29
CA THR A 458 27.84 -16.44 -17.07
C THR A 458 27.82 -14.98 -17.45
N LEU A 459 28.99 -14.33 -17.42
CA LEU A 459 29.17 -12.95 -17.88
C LEU A 459 29.80 -13.00 -19.29
N ASP A 460 29.10 -12.39 -20.26
CA ASP A 460 29.55 -12.36 -21.66
C ASP A 460 30.83 -11.50 -21.84
N GLU A 461 31.44 -11.58 -23.01
CA GLU A 461 32.69 -10.86 -23.37
C GLU A 461 32.50 -9.32 -23.34
N ASP A 462 31.28 -8.81 -23.56
CA ASP A 462 30.94 -7.39 -23.46
C ASP A 462 31.03 -6.86 -22.01
N ARG A 463 31.15 -7.77 -21.06
CA ARG A 463 31.22 -7.47 -19.62
C ARG A 463 29.98 -6.77 -19.04
N GLN A 464 28.86 -6.77 -19.79
CA GLN A 464 27.59 -6.16 -19.38
C GLN A 464 26.42 -7.13 -19.44
N THR A 465 26.50 -8.21 -20.19
CA THR A 465 25.44 -9.19 -20.37
C THR A 465 25.67 -10.38 -19.46
N LEU A 466 24.69 -10.67 -18.61
CA LEU A 466 24.65 -11.83 -17.71
C LEU A 466 23.62 -12.84 -18.24
N ARG A 467 24.02 -14.09 -18.46
CA ARG A 467 23.14 -15.19 -18.90
C ARG A 467 22.93 -16.18 -17.78
N PHE A 468 21.69 -16.46 -17.49
CA PHE A 468 21.29 -17.34 -16.39
C PHE A 468 20.97 -18.75 -16.91
N SER A 469 21.54 -19.77 -16.27
CA SER A 469 21.24 -21.17 -16.53
C SER A 469 20.12 -21.73 -15.66
N ASP A 470 19.93 -21.16 -14.46
CA ASP A 470 18.88 -21.53 -13.50
C ASP A 470 18.11 -20.29 -13.02
N THR A 471 16.79 -20.31 -13.21
CA THR A 471 15.87 -19.23 -12.79
C THR A 471 14.74 -19.73 -11.90
N ARG A 472 14.89 -20.91 -11.27
CA ARG A 472 13.83 -21.49 -10.41
C ARG A 472 13.43 -20.61 -9.26
N SER A 473 14.32 -19.72 -8.81
CA SER A 473 14.08 -18.78 -7.69
C SER A 473 13.59 -17.40 -8.13
N VAL A 474 13.80 -17.02 -9.40
CA VAL A 474 13.36 -15.72 -9.96
C VAL A 474 12.80 -15.95 -11.36
N SER A 475 11.55 -15.58 -11.57
CA SER A 475 10.86 -15.80 -12.85
C SER A 475 11.36 -14.81 -13.92
N ALA A 476 11.82 -15.33 -15.05
CA ALA A 476 12.14 -14.54 -16.23
C ALA A 476 10.87 -14.16 -17.00
N ILE A 477 10.87 -12.96 -17.60
CA ILE A 477 9.81 -12.45 -18.46
C ILE A 477 10.16 -12.78 -19.93
N ARG A 478 9.22 -13.34 -20.68
CA ARG A 478 9.39 -13.58 -22.12
C ARG A 478 9.14 -12.31 -22.91
N ALA A 479 9.81 -12.15 -24.04
CA ALA A 479 9.64 -10.97 -24.90
C ALA A 479 8.16 -10.73 -25.29
N GLN A 480 7.39 -11.78 -25.53
CA GLN A 480 5.96 -11.68 -25.84
C GLN A 480 5.09 -11.19 -24.65
N GLU A 481 5.57 -11.31 -23.40
CA GLU A 481 4.86 -10.83 -22.21
C GLU A 481 5.06 -9.34 -21.97
N LEU A 482 5.99 -8.70 -22.66
CA LEU A 482 6.21 -7.24 -22.59
C LEU A 482 5.05 -6.45 -23.20
N PHE A 483 4.39 -7.04 -24.20
CA PHE A 483 3.32 -6.40 -24.94
C PHE A 483 2.08 -7.33 -24.99
N PRO A 484 1.42 -7.51 -23.85
CA PRO A 484 0.27 -8.38 -23.76
C PRO A 484 -0.90 -7.85 -24.58
N PRO A 485 -1.81 -8.75 -25.06
CA PRO A 485 -3.00 -8.32 -25.78
C PRO A 485 -3.94 -7.52 -24.84
N GLU A 486 -4.88 -6.80 -25.47
CA GLU A 486 -5.95 -6.11 -24.74
C GLU A 486 -6.71 -7.10 -23.83
N GLY A 487 -7.01 -6.69 -22.62
CA GLY A 487 -7.70 -7.52 -21.63
C GLY A 487 -6.83 -8.49 -20.84
N ALA A 488 -5.53 -8.58 -21.15
CA ALA A 488 -4.62 -9.39 -20.33
C ALA A 488 -4.52 -8.85 -18.90
N PRO A 489 -4.41 -9.70 -17.84
CA PRO A 489 -4.37 -9.25 -16.45
C PRO A 489 -3.08 -8.47 -16.27
N ASN A 490 -2.07 -8.35 -16.30
CA ASN A 490 -0.86 -7.55 -16.02
C ASN A 490 -0.56 -6.60 -17.19
N SER A 491 -1.54 -5.80 -17.60
CA SER A 491 -1.33 -4.91 -18.74
C SER A 491 -1.97 -3.54 -18.56
N TYR A 492 -1.46 -2.56 -19.26
CA TYR A 492 -1.99 -1.20 -19.33
C TYR A 492 -2.01 -0.71 -20.76
N ARG A 493 -3.04 0.03 -21.13
CA ARG A 493 -3.25 0.56 -22.48
C ARG A 493 -2.29 1.68 -22.85
N HIS A 494 -2.37 2.07 -24.11
CA HIS A 494 -1.74 3.25 -24.70
C HIS A 494 -0.28 3.04 -25.06
N ARG A 495 0.01 1.88 -25.67
CA ARG A 495 1.31 1.66 -26.30
C ARG A 495 1.49 2.60 -27.47
N VAL A 496 2.66 3.22 -27.60
CA VAL A 496 3.04 4.09 -28.73
C VAL A 496 2.96 3.30 -30.02
N ASP A 497 2.31 3.87 -31.05
CA ASP A 497 2.17 3.32 -32.41
C ASP A 497 1.52 1.91 -32.52
N HIS A 498 1.07 1.33 -31.41
CA HIS A 498 0.46 0.01 -31.37
C HIS A 498 -0.82 0.00 -30.51
N PRO A 499 -1.94 0.58 -31.02
CA PRO A 499 -3.17 0.73 -30.22
C PRO A 499 -3.85 -0.59 -29.88
N ASP A 500 -3.52 -1.67 -30.58
CA ASP A 500 -4.00 -3.05 -30.39
C ASP A 500 -3.20 -3.85 -29.38
N GLN A 501 -2.11 -3.28 -28.85
CA GLN A 501 -1.25 -3.91 -27.85
C GLN A 501 -1.17 -3.08 -26.58
N ASN A 502 -1.10 -3.76 -25.46
CA ASN A 502 -0.88 -3.17 -24.15
C ASN A 502 0.60 -3.25 -23.75
N LEU A 503 0.94 -2.59 -22.68
CA LEU A 503 2.24 -2.66 -22.01
C LEU A 503 2.13 -3.56 -20.78
N LEU A 504 3.19 -4.27 -20.47
CA LEU A 504 3.31 -4.96 -19.20
C LEU A 504 3.25 -3.93 -18.05
N TYR A 505 2.26 -4.11 -17.18
CA TYR A 505 2.01 -3.24 -16.04
C TYR A 505 1.48 -4.04 -14.87
N ASN A 506 2.10 -3.89 -13.72
CA ASN A 506 1.60 -4.46 -12.48
C ASN A 506 2.07 -3.63 -11.28
N PRO A 507 1.21 -2.84 -10.66
CA PRO A 507 1.56 -2.13 -9.43
C PRO A 507 1.73 -3.11 -8.27
N GLY A 508 2.50 -2.73 -7.26
CA GLY A 508 2.73 -3.52 -6.08
C GLY A 508 3.99 -4.39 -6.17
N ARG A 509 3.96 -5.57 -5.56
CA ARG A 509 5.18 -6.37 -5.39
C ARG A 509 5.60 -7.21 -6.61
N TRP A 510 4.79 -7.27 -7.67
CA TRP A 510 5.00 -8.20 -8.79
C TRP A 510 6.37 -8.06 -9.47
N PHE A 511 6.83 -6.82 -9.68
CA PHE A 511 8.15 -6.54 -10.24
C PHE A 511 9.25 -6.88 -9.23
N HIS A 512 9.08 -6.51 -7.95
CA HIS A 512 10.06 -6.85 -6.89
C HIS A 512 10.27 -8.36 -6.73
N ASP A 513 9.22 -9.18 -6.89
CA ASP A 513 9.34 -10.63 -6.86
C ASP A 513 10.12 -11.22 -8.07
N ARG A 514 10.44 -10.39 -9.08
CA ARG A 514 11.15 -10.74 -10.31
C ARG A 514 12.45 -9.99 -10.50
N ASP A 515 12.73 -9.01 -9.68
CA ASP A 515 13.98 -8.28 -9.69
C ASP A 515 15.13 -9.13 -9.14
N ILE A 516 16.30 -8.93 -9.73
CA ILE A 516 17.58 -9.36 -9.16
C ILE A 516 18.42 -8.12 -8.83
N GLU A 517 19.22 -8.23 -7.79
CA GLU A 517 20.19 -7.20 -7.39
C GLU A 517 21.61 -7.66 -7.71
N ILE A 518 22.40 -6.82 -8.38
CA ILE A 518 23.75 -7.12 -8.81
C ILE A 518 24.70 -6.07 -8.24
N THR A 519 25.71 -6.52 -7.48
CA THR A 519 26.81 -5.68 -7.00
C THR A 519 28.07 -6.04 -7.79
N TYR A 520 28.72 -5.04 -8.37
CA TYR A 520 29.90 -5.28 -9.19
C TYR A 520 30.87 -4.10 -9.19
N ARG A 521 32.15 -4.40 -9.49
CA ARG A 521 33.21 -3.42 -9.75
C ARG A 521 33.24 -3.09 -11.24
N ARG A 522 33.27 -1.83 -11.59
CA ARG A 522 33.34 -1.36 -12.99
C ARG A 522 34.72 -1.66 -13.61
N LYS A 523 34.73 -1.96 -14.91
CA LYS A 523 35.96 -2.32 -15.66
C LYS A 523 36.83 -1.12 -16.01
N SER A 524 36.29 0.05 -16.23
CA SER A 524 37.02 1.21 -16.72
C SER A 524 37.05 2.35 -15.73
N GLU A 525 37.99 3.26 -15.92
CA GLU A 525 37.93 4.56 -15.30
C GLU A 525 36.62 5.25 -15.65
N ILE A 526 36.08 5.99 -14.67
CA ILE A 526 34.90 6.82 -14.84
C ILE A 526 35.25 7.89 -15.89
N ASP A 527 34.61 7.82 -17.08
CA ASP A 527 34.91 8.76 -18.15
C ASP A 527 34.42 10.17 -17.79
N GLY A 528 34.88 11.17 -18.58
CA GLY A 528 34.51 12.57 -18.33
C GLY A 528 33.00 12.82 -18.40
N THR A 529 32.26 12.01 -19.20
CA THR A 529 30.81 12.10 -19.36
C THR A 529 30.11 11.64 -18.07
N ASP A 530 30.54 10.55 -17.48
CA ASP A 530 29.98 10.05 -16.21
C ASP A 530 30.28 11.04 -15.05
N LYS A 531 31.43 11.69 -15.06
CA LYS A 531 31.77 12.74 -14.10
C LYS A 531 30.92 13.99 -14.24
N SER A 532 30.49 14.32 -15.46
CA SER A 532 29.60 15.46 -15.70
C SER A 532 28.17 15.25 -15.22
N LEU A 533 27.71 13.99 -15.09
CA LEU A 533 26.41 13.64 -14.51
C LEU A 533 26.36 13.88 -12.98
N VAL A 534 27.51 13.86 -12.31
CA VAL A 534 27.65 14.49 -11.01
C VAL A 534 27.60 15.98 -11.29
N ALA A 535 26.39 16.55 -11.41
CA ALA A 535 26.26 17.98 -11.60
C ALA A 535 27.10 18.71 -10.57
N ARG A 536 28.37 18.90 -10.91
CA ARG A 536 29.04 20.09 -10.48
C ARG A 536 28.55 21.14 -11.46
N PRO A 537 27.65 22.02 -11.04
CA PRO A 537 27.77 23.35 -11.58
C PRO A 537 29.26 23.71 -11.41
N ASP A 538 29.83 24.44 -12.30
CA ASP A 538 31.17 25.07 -12.11
C ASP A 538 31.24 25.86 -10.80
N THR A 539 30.19 25.82 -10.04
CA THR A 539 29.92 26.44 -8.75
C THR A 539 30.06 25.37 -7.66
N PRO A 540 30.97 25.50 -6.68
CA PRO A 540 31.13 24.58 -5.57
C PRO A 540 29.81 24.36 -4.85
N ALA A 541 29.51 23.13 -4.43
CA ALA A 541 28.27 22.77 -3.68
C ALA A 541 28.00 23.71 -2.49
N ASN A 542 29.04 24.17 -1.84
CA ASN A 542 29.01 25.17 -0.75
C ASN A 542 28.40 26.54 -1.11
N THR A 543 28.18 26.83 -2.41
CA THR A 543 27.67 28.11 -2.89
C THR A 543 26.22 28.09 -3.30
N LEU A 544 25.66 26.87 -3.60
CA LEU A 544 24.24 26.74 -3.99
C LEU A 544 23.32 26.66 -2.77
N LEU A 545 23.69 25.88 -1.75
CA LEU A 545 22.88 25.65 -0.55
C LEU A 545 23.65 25.92 0.74
N PRO A 546 24.22 27.17 0.89
CA PRO A 546 25.13 27.47 1.99
C PRO A 546 24.46 27.41 3.36
N LYS A 547 23.18 27.81 3.46
CA LYS A 547 22.45 27.84 4.75
C LYS A 547 22.12 26.45 5.23
N THR A 548 21.61 25.61 4.33
CA THR A 548 21.32 24.18 4.60
C THR A 548 22.58 23.45 5.04
N LEU A 549 23.68 23.63 4.30
CA LEU A 549 24.97 23.03 4.63
C LEU A 549 25.58 23.51 5.95
N ALA A 550 25.48 24.81 6.23
CA ALA A 550 25.95 25.36 7.50
C ALA A 550 25.19 24.77 8.69
N ARG A 551 23.85 24.64 8.57
CA ARG A 551 22.99 24.05 9.58
C ARG A 551 23.34 22.60 9.83
N LEU A 552 23.43 21.78 8.76
CA LEU A 552 23.80 20.36 8.83
C LEU A 552 25.17 20.15 9.46
N ARG A 553 26.20 20.91 9.03
CA ARG A 553 27.56 20.82 9.58
C ARG A 553 27.65 21.23 11.05
N ALA A 554 26.76 22.10 11.50
CA ALA A 554 26.65 22.49 12.89
C ALA A 554 25.85 21.50 13.75
N GLY A 555 25.35 20.42 13.20
CA GLY A 555 24.51 19.44 13.90
C GLY A 555 23.17 20.01 14.36
N GLN A 556 22.70 21.11 13.74
CA GLN A 556 21.44 21.75 14.09
C GLN A 556 20.27 21.02 13.42
N PRO A 557 19.10 20.91 14.08
CA PRO A 557 17.90 20.29 13.48
C PRO A 557 17.52 20.97 12.16
N LEU A 558 17.24 20.15 11.13
CA LEU A 558 16.83 20.60 9.80
C LEU A 558 15.41 20.13 9.49
N THR A 559 14.51 21.05 9.15
CA THR A 559 13.21 20.70 8.55
C THR A 559 13.38 20.60 7.03
N LEU A 560 13.25 19.38 6.50
CA LEU A 560 13.33 19.06 5.08
C LEU A 560 11.91 18.88 4.52
N GLY A 561 11.48 19.81 3.67
CA GLY A 561 10.19 19.75 2.98
C GLY A 561 10.29 18.95 1.68
N ILE A 562 9.24 18.20 1.33
CA ILE A 562 9.10 17.55 0.03
C ILE A 562 7.76 17.97 -0.59
N ALA A 563 7.82 18.60 -1.76
CA ALA A 563 6.69 18.85 -2.64
C ALA A 563 6.90 18.06 -3.93
N GLY A 564 5.97 17.19 -4.29
CA GLY A 564 6.14 16.31 -5.45
C GLY A 564 4.92 15.43 -5.72
N ASP A 565 5.11 14.49 -6.61
CA ASP A 565 4.10 13.55 -7.09
C ASP A 565 4.20 12.15 -6.44
N SER A 566 3.67 11.12 -7.12
CA SER A 566 3.68 9.72 -6.66
C SER A 566 5.09 9.17 -6.38
N ILE A 567 6.10 9.60 -7.12
CA ILE A 567 7.47 9.15 -6.89
C ILE A 567 7.97 9.65 -5.53
N SER A 568 7.62 10.88 -5.17
CA SER A 568 7.96 11.48 -3.89
C SER A 568 7.13 10.95 -2.71
N THR A 569 5.99 10.28 -2.97
CA THR A 569 5.30 9.50 -1.92
C THR A 569 6.00 8.19 -1.60
N GLY A 570 6.98 7.78 -2.40
CA GLY A 570 7.65 6.50 -2.32
C GLY A 570 6.94 5.38 -3.08
N LEU A 571 6.00 5.71 -4.00
CA LEU A 571 5.21 4.70 -4.70
C LEU A 571 6.11 3.73 -5.46
N ASP A 572 5.74 2.44 -5.37
CA ASP A 572 6.46 1.29 -5.89
C ASP A 572 7.90 1.07 -5.35
N ALA A 573 8.29 1.74 -4.23
CA ALA A 573 9.39 1.24 -3.41
C ALA A 573 8.97 -0.05 -2.68
N SER A 574 9.90 -1.01 -2.49
CA SER A 574 9.60 -2.30 -1.88
C SER A 574 9.00 -2.17 -0.48
N GLY A 575 9.40 -1.16 0.30
CA GLY A 575 8.84 -0.85 1.61
C GLY A 575 7.37 -0.44 1.55
N LEU A 576 6.95 0.25 0.51
CA LEU A 576 5.56 0.69 0.35
C LEU A 576 4.66 -0.44 -0.16
N VAL A 577 5.18 -1.28 -1.05
CA VAL A 577 4.42 -2.41 -1.63
C VAL A 577 4.62 -3.73 -0.87
N HIS A 578 5.32 -3.68 0.27
CA HIS A 578 5.59 -4.81 1.18
C HIS A 578 6.27 -6.00 0.55
N ALA A 579 7.12 -5.72 -0.40
CA ALA A 579 8.08 -6.67 -0.91
C ALA A 579 9.39 -6.58 -0.08
N PRO A 580 10.06 -7.67 0.23
CA PRO A 580 11.44 -7.58 0.68
C PRO A 580 12.32 -6.90 -0.40
N PRO A 581 13.32 -6.12 -0.02
CA PRO A 581 13.90 -5.91 1.30
C PRO A 581 13.26 -4.78 2.14
N HIS A 582 12.06 -4.31 1.80
CA HIS A 582 11.32 -3.25 2.51
C HIS A 582 12.03 -1.89 2.52
N GLN A 583 12.74 -1.58 1.45
CA GLN A 583 13.41 -0.28 1.31
C GLN A 583 12.37 0.84 1.17
N PRO A 584 12.48 1.95 1.92
CA PRO A 584 11.57 3.08 1.77
C PRO A 584 11.86 3.89 0.49
N GLY A 585 10.94 4.81 0.17
CA GLY A 585 11.12 5.75 -0.93
C GLY A 585 12.29 6.72 -0.71
N TYR A 586 12.69 7.41 -1.78
CA TYR A 586 13.86 8.31 -1.75
C TYR A 586 13.78 9.42 -0.69
N PRO A 587 12.62 10.01 -0.32
CA PRO A 587 12.59 11.06 0.70
C PRO A 587 13.11 10.59 2.06
N ASP A 588 12.70 9.39 2.48
CA ASP A 588 13.14 8.79 3.73
C ASP A 588 14.62 8.38 3.67
N LEU A 589 15.07 7.86 2.51
CA LEU A 589 16.50 7.55 2.28
C LEU A 589 17.37 8.80 2.39
N VAL A 590 16.94 9.92 1.80
CA VAL A 590 17.64 11.21 1.90
C VAL A 590 17.70 11.70 3.35
N ALA A 591 16.56 11.71 4.05
CA ALA A 591 16.48 12.16 5.43
C ALA A 591 17.38 11.33 6.36
N ALA A 592 17.29 10.00 6.26
CA ALA A 592 18.11 9.09 7.07
C ALA A 592 19.60 9.24 6.78
N HIS A 593 19.98 9.39 5.49
CA HIS A 593 21.39 9.56 5.11
C HIS A 593 21.96 10.90 5.60
N LEU A 594 21.21 11.99 5.48
CA LEU A 594 21.62 13.29 6.02
C LEU A 594 21.79 13.23 7.54
N GLN A 595 20.86 12.57 8.24
CA GLN A 595 20.93 12.41 9.68
C GLN A 595 22.16 11.59 10.10
N SER A 596 22.42 10.44 9.45
CA SER A 596 23.61 9.63 9.73
C SER A 596 24.91 10.40 9.44
N HIS A 597 25.00 10.99 8.24
CA HIS A 597 26.22 11.65 7.76
C HIS A 597 26.61 12.89 8.57
N PHE A 598 25.64 13.78 8.86
CA PHE A 598 25.89 15.04 9.56
C PHE A 598 25.63 14.99 11.06
N ARG A 599 25.03 13.89 11.57
CA ARG A 599 24.56 13.76 12.95
C ARG A 599 23.60 14.90 13.35
N SER A 600 22.79 15.34 12.41
CA SER A 600 21.81 16.42 12.54
C SER A 600 20.42 15.79 12.54
N GLU A 601 19.55 16.17 13.47
CA GLU A 601 18.16 15.73 13.47
C GLU A 601 17.45 16.25 12.20
N ILE A 602 16.84 15.34 11.43
CA ILE A 602 16.13 15.68 10.21
C ILE A 602 14.61 15.49 10.42
N ASN A 603 13.89 16.60 10.48
CA ASN A 603 12.44 16.61 10.49
C ASN A 603 11.93 16.62 9.04
N LEU A 604 11.61 15.43 8.50
CA LEU A 604 11.08 15.27 7.14
C LEU A 604 9.57 15.60 7.10
N VAL A 605 9.21 16.61 6.32
CA VAL A 605 7.82 17.00 6.04
C VAL A 605 7.51 16.68 4.58
N ASN A 606 6.97 15.47 4.33
CA ASN A 606 6.59 15.04 2.99
C ASN A 606 5.13 15.39 2.71
N ARG A 607 4.89 16.31 1.76
CA ARG A 607 3.57 16.70 1.26
C ARG A 607 3.33 16.29 -0.19
N ALA A 608 4.11 15.36 -0.70
CA ALA A 608 3.90 14.82 -2.03
C ALA A 608 2.54 14.09 -2.13
N VAL A 609 1.91 14.18 -3.29
CA VAL A 609 0.60 13.59 -3.56
C VAL A 609 0.63 12.88 -4.91
N SER A 610 0.22 11.60 -4.94
CA SER A 610 0.21 10.80 -6.16
C SER A 610 -0.70 11.41 -7.24
N GLY A 611 -0.24 11.36 -8.51
CA GLY A 611 -1.01 11.87 -9.65
C GLY A 611 -0.99 13.40 -9.82
N THR A 612 -0.22 14.13 -9.01
CA THR A 612 -0.19 15.60 -9.08
C THR A 612 0.84 16.15 -10.06
N SER A 613 0.56 17.34 -10.58
CA SER A 613 1.42 18.14 -11.44
C SER A 613 2.01 19.34 -10.69
N ILE A 614 2.92 20.07 -11.31
CA ILE A 614 3.44 21.32 -10.75
C ILE A 614 2.35 22.36 -10.46
N ALA A 615 1.27 22.39 -11.25
CA ALA A 615 0.14 23.29 -11.00
C ALA A 615 -0.57 22.98 -9.67
N THR A 616 -0.71 21.69 -9.32
CA THR A 616 -1.21 21.25 -8.01
C THR A 616 -0.21 21.66 -6.92
N GLY A 617 1.09 21.47 -7.15
CA GLY A 617 2.14 21.91 -6.24
C GLY A 617 2.06 23.39 -5.91
N LEU A 618 1.78 24.25 -6.90
CA LEU A 618 1.57 25.69 -6.71
C LEU A 618 0.36 26.01 -5.83
N SER A 619 -0.74 25.26 -6.00
CA SER A 619 -1.95 25.46 -5.17
C SER A 619 -1.75 25.04 -3.72
N ASP A 620 -0.90 24.04 -3.45
CA ASP A 620 -0.58 23.54 -2.11
C ASP A 620 0.61 24.26 -1.44
N GLN A 621 1.33 25.08 -2.16
CA GLN A 621 2.59 25.65 -1.72
C GLN A 621 2.50 26.38 -0.36
N SER A 622 1.41 27.11 -0.12
CA SER A 622 1.20 27.82 1.14
C SER A 622 1.16 26.87 2.35
N GLN A 623 0.61 25.68 2.17
CA GLN A 623 0.56 24.66 3.22
C GLN A 623 1.94 24.04 3.50
N MET A 624 2.78 23.88 2.46
CA MET A 624 4.18 23.48 2.62
C MET A 624 4.98 24.55 3.34
N LEU A 625 4.84 25.82 2.94
CA LEU A 625 5.57 26.94 3.55
C LEU A 625 5.16 27.18 5.01
N ALA A 626 3.92 26.89 5.39
CA ALA A 626 3.46 26.93 6.78
C ALA A 626 4.17 25.92 7.70
N GLN A 627 4.84 24.90 7.15
CA GLN A 627 5.68 23.96 7.90
C GLN A 627 7.09 24.50 8.20
N ASN A 628 7.40 25.71 7.76
CA ASN A 628 8.69 26.39 7.94
C ASN A 628 9.90 25.51 7.53
N PRO A 629 9.94 24.95 6.30
CA PRO A 629 11.09 24.18 5.87
C PRO A 629 12.35 25.05 5.78
N HIS A 630 13.50 24.45 6.13
CA HIS A 630 14.81 25.07 5.94
C HIS A 630 15.37 24.76 4.54
N CYS A 631 15.06 23.58 4.03
CA CYS A 631 15.35 23.14 2.67
C CYS A 631 14.10 22.49 2.09
N LEU A 632 13.77 22.76 0.84
CA LEU A 632 12.58 22.25 0.15
C LEU A 632 12.96 21.54 -1.15
N ILE A 633 12.64 20.27 -1.25
CA ILE A 633 12.76 19.48 -2.48
C ILE A 633 11.47 19.65 -3.27
N VAL A 634 11.59 20.04 -4.55
CA VAL A 634 10.49 20.25 -5.49
C VAL A 634 10.66 19.27 -6.65
N ALA A 635 9.82 18.23 -6.69
CA ALA A 635 9.97 17.06 -7.57
C ALA A 635 8.67 16.78 -8.33
N PHE A 636 8.44 17.55 -9.38
CA PHE A 636 7.32 17.37 -10.32
C PHE A 636 7.86 17.14 -11.74
N GLY A 637 6.98 16.76 -12.67
CA GLY A 637 7.30 16.63 -14.09
C GLY A 637 6.85 15.31 -14.70
N MET A 638 6.77 14.22 -13.90
CA MET A 638 6.32 12.92 -14.43
C MET A 638 4.88 13.00 -14.97
N ASN A 639 3.99 13.68 -14.27
CA ASN A 639 2.60 13.87 -14.68
C ASN A 639 2.40 15.10 -15.58
N ASP A 640 3.44 15.94 -15.74
CA ASP A 640 3.39 17.13 -16.60
C ASP A 640 3.89 16.84 -18.01
N VAL A 641 4.83 15.89 -18.18
CA VAL A 641 5.53 15.64 -19.44
C VAL A 641 4.60 15.25 -20.59
N GLY A 642 3.51 14.54 -20.28
CA GLY A 642 2.47 14.18 -21.25
C GLY A 642 1.75 15.40 -21.87
N ARG A 643 1.80 16.56 -21.23
CA ARG A 643 1.28 17.83 -21.76
C ARG A 643 2.06 18.31 -22.98
N ARG A 644 3.34 17.91 -23.12
CA ARG A 644 4.25 18.30 -24.21
C ARG A 644 4.46 19.83 -24.29
N ASP A 645 4.51 20.51 -23.15
CA ASP A 645 4.69 21.96 -23.04
C ASP A 645 5.77 22.29 -21.99
N PRO A 646 7.06 22.13 -22.36
CA PRO A 646 8.16 22.39 -21.43
C PRO A 646 8.25 23.84 -20.99
N GLN A 647 7.90 24.81 -21.85
CA GLN A 647 7.94 26.21 -21.51
C GLN A 647 6.94 26.52 -20.37
N TRP A 648 5.70 26.09 -20.52
CA TRP A 648 4.70 26.23 -19.46
C TRP A 648 5.18 25.61 -18.13
N PHE A 649 5.75 24.40 -18.17
CA PHE A 649 6.30 23.75 -16.98
C PHE A 649 7.39 24.59 -16.32
N GLY A 650 8.34 25.12 -17.10
CA GLY A 650 9.39 26.01 -16.60
C GLY A 650 8.84 27.26 -15.94
N GLU A 651 7.82 27.89 -16.53
CA GLU A 651 7.14 29.07 -15.97
C GLU A 651 6.46 28.74 -14.64
N GLN A 652 5.80 27.57 -14.52
CA GLN A 652 5.18 27.15 -13.27
C GLN A 652 6.21 26.86 -12.16
N VAL A 653 7.32 26.17 -12.50
CA VAL A 653 8.38 25.91 -11.54
C VAL A 653 9.05 27.21 -11.10
N LYS A 654 9.26 28.14 -12.03
CA LYS A 654 9.79 29.47 -11.71
C LYS A 654 8.87 30.23 -10.74
N ASP A 655 7.56 30.23 -11.00
CA ASP A 655 6.56 30.84 -10.10
C ASP A 655 6.59 30.18 -8.72
N TYR A 656 6.74 28.86 -8.67
CA TYR A 656 6.89 28.14 -7.40
C TYR A 656 8.11 28.60 -6.61
N VAL A 657 9.27 28.72 -7.26
CA VAL A 657 10.54 29.18 -6.65
C VAL A 657 10.41 30.61 -6.18
N ASP A 658 9.87 31.50 -7.00
CA ASP A 658 9.74 32.93 -6.71
C ASP A 658 8.83 33.18 -5.49
N ARG A 659 7.67 32.51 -5.43
CA ARG A 659 6.75 32.57 -4.28
C ARG A 659 7.39 32.02 -3.01
N ALA A 660 8.06 30.88 -3.09
CA ALA A 660 8.73 30.26 -1.95
C ALA A 660 9.77 31.22 -1.35
N ARG A 661 10.60 31.82 -2.19
CA ARG A 661 11.66 32.76 -1.75
C ARG A 661 11.12 34.14 -1.33
N THR A 662 9.99 34.56 -1.87
CA THR A 662 9.30 35.77 -1.41
C THR A 662 8.75 35.58 0.00
N ALA A 663 8.15 34.39 0.27
CA ALA A 663 7.61 34.05 1.58
C ALA A 663 8.71 33.81 2.65
N ASN A 664 9.83 33.18 2.23
CA ASN A 664 10.98 32.95 3.11
C ASN A 664 12.29 33.11 2.30
N PRO A 665 12.97 34.28 2.41
CA PRO A 665 14.21 34.51 1.71
C PRO A 665 15.39 33.63 2.16
N ASP A 666 15.25 32.96 3.30
CA ASP A 666 16.25 32.03 3.83
C ASP A 666 16.04 30.58 3.37
N LEU A 667 14.92 30.28 2.76
CA LEU A 667 14.60 28.95 2.24
C LEU A 667 15.49 28.61 1.04
N GLU A 668 16.11 27.44 1.10
CA GLU A 668 16.87 26.89 -0.01
C GLU A 668 16.11 25.74 -0.66
N LEU A 669 16.23 25.59 -1.99
CA LEU A 669 15.45 24.62 -2.76
C LEU A 669 16.37 23.68 -3.53
N ILE A 670 15.90 22.43 -3.68
CA ILE A 670 16.46 21.45 -4.59
C ILE A 670 15.36 21.09 -5.60
N LEU A 671 15.55 21.52 -6.84
CA LEU A 671 14.69 21.12 -7.96
C LEU A 671 15.12 19.74 -8.42
N VAL A 672 14.15 18.84 -8.66
CA VAL A 672 14.42 17.49 -9.12
C VAL A 672 13.80 17.31 -10.50
N SER A 673 14.63 17.00 -11.49
CA SER A 673 14.11 16.66 -12.82
C SER A 673 13.49 15.26 -12.82
N PRO A 674 12.42 15.00 -13.60
CA PRO A 674 11.74 13.70 -13.59
C PRO A 674 12.63 12.58 -14.15
N MET A 675 12.49 11.34 -13.65
CA MET A 675 13.02 10.14 -14.30
C MET A 675 12.36 9.96 -15.67
N LEU A 676 12.96 9.17 -16.56
CA LEU A 676 12.32 8.77 -17.78
C LEU A 676 11.33 7.62 -17.50
N GLY A 677 10.07 7.80 -17.90
CA GLY A 677 9.09 6.73 -17.91
C GLY A 677 9.33 5.74 -19.06
N ASN A 678 8.54 4.67 -19.12
CA ASN A 678 8.64 3.67 -20.18
C ASN A 678 8.42 4.32 -21.56
N ALA A 679 9.38 4.14 -22.48
CA ALA A 679 9.37 4.75 -23.81
C ALA A 679 8.17 4.33 -24.66
N GLU A 680 7.62 3.14 -24.41
CA GLU A 680 6.50 2.59 -25.15
C GLU A 680 5.13 3.12 -24.65
N TRP A 681 5.10 3.97 -23.61
CA TRP A 681 3.86 4.53 -23.08
C TRP A 681 3.63 5.96 -23.55
N ILE A 682 2.49 6.24 -24.19
CA ILE A 682 2.23 7.57 -24.81
C ILE A 682 2.21 8.73 -23.81
N HIS A 683 1.95 8.48 -22.52
CA HIS A 683 1.90 9.51 -21.49
C HIS A 683 3.28 9.90 -20.95
N THR A 684 4.33 9.16 -21.33
CA THR A 684 5.72 9.46 -20.98
C THR A 684 6.58 9.68 -22.23
N PRO A 685 6.24 10.68 -23.06
CA PRO A 685 6.93 10.92 -24.34
C PRO A 685 8.42 11.19 -24.12
N ARG A 686 9.26 10.24 -24.56
CA ARG A 686 10.70 10.22 -24.28
C ARG A 686 11.42 11.48 -24.73
N ASP A 687 10.99 12.11 -25.82
CA ASP A 687 11.53 13.33 -26.40
C ASP A 687 11.32 14.58 -25.53
N MET A 688 10.40 14.53 -24.58
CA MET A 688 10.06 15.69 -23.74
C MET A 688 10.90 15.80 -22.49
N PHE A 689 11.38 14.71 -21.90
CA PHE A 689 12.03 14.73 -20.59
C PHE A 689 13.25 15.67 -20.54
N ALA A 690 14.15 15.59 -21.52
CA ALA A 690 15.29 16.48 -21.61
C ALA A 690 14.87 17.95 -21.71
N LEU A 691 13.82 18.26 -22.46
CA LEU A 691 13.28 19.61 -22.61
C LEU A 691 12.71 20.15 -21.31
N TYR A 692 12.00 19.32 -20.52
CA TYR A 692 11.48 19.67 -19.19
C TYR A 692 12.61 19.92 -18.21
N ARG A 693 13.60 19.01 -18.13
CA ARG A 693 14.81 19.22 -17.33
C ARG A 693 15.51 20.52 -17.69
N ASP A 694 15.65 20.84 -18.97
CA ASP A 694 16.38 22.03 -19.45
C ASP A 694 15.69 23.34 -19.01
N GLN A 695 14.38 23.31 -18.72
CA GLN A 695 13.70 24.46 -18.10
C GLN A 695 14.10 24.71 -16.63
N LEU A 696 14.60 23.70 -15.95
CA LEU A 696 15.04 23.85 -14.56
C LEU A 696 16.45 24.47 -14.44
N LYS A 697 17.31 24.25 -15.43
CA LYS A 697 18.71 24.73 -15.42
C LYS A 697 18.86 26.24 -15.21
N PRO A 698 18.06 27.12 -15.86
CA PRO A 698 18.15 28.56 -15.67
C PRO A 698 17.78 29.02 -14.25
N LEU A 699 17.08 28.19 -13.46
CA LEU A 699 16.66 28.52 -12.11
C LEU A 699 17.75 28.23 -11.05
N VAL A 700 18.81 27.51 -11.45
CA VAL A 700 19.93 27.15 -10.57
C VAL A 700 20.76 28.39 -10.23
N GLY A 701 21.04 28.59 -8.95
CA GLY A 701 21.82 29.71 -8.45
C GLY A 701 21.85 29.72 -6.94
N PRO A 702 22.31 30.83 -6.30
CA PRO A 702 22.33 30.91 -4.86
C PRO A 702 20.97 30.61 -4.22
N GLY A 703 20.90 29.57 -3.40
CA GLY A 703 19.69 29.08 -2.75
C GLY A 703 18.85 28.10 -3.59
N VAL A 704 19.27 27.74 -4.82
CA VAL A 704 18.56 26.79 -5.67
C VAL A 704 19.55 25.84 -6.34
N ALA A 705 19.43 24.55 -6.07
CA ALA A 705 20.19 23.48 -6.71
C ALA A 705 19.31 22.61 -7.63
N LEU A 706 19.92 21.87 -8.55
CA LEU A 706 19.26 20.89 -9.41
C LEU A 706 19.79 19.49 -9.12
N ALA A 707 18.89 18.56 -8.85
CA ALA A 707 19.12 17.13 -8.86
C ALA A 707 18.69 16.59 -10.22
N ASP A 708 19.65 16.35 -11.13
CA ASP A 708 19.37 15.99 -12.53
C ASP A 708 19.14 14.48 -12.69
N VAL A 709 17.98 14.00 -12.23
CA VAL A 709 17.57 12.59 -12.35
C VAL A 709 17.38 12.20 -13.79
N THR A 710 16.88 13.10 -14.65
CA THR A 710 16.72 12.84 -16.09
C THR A 710 18.02 12.38 -16.73
N ALA A 711 19.11 13.10 -16.47
CA ALA A 711 20.43 12.76 -17.02
C ALA A 711 20.95 11.40 -16.49
N VAL A 712 20.67 11.09 -15.24
CA VAL A 712 21.02 9.77 -14.66
C VAL A 712 20.28 8.65 -15.43
N TRP A 713 18.97 8.77 -15.63
CA TRP A 713 18.20 7.79 -16.40
C TRP A 713 18.65 7.68 -17.85
N GLU A 714 18.87 8.81 -18.54
CA GLU A 714 19.43 8.83 -19.90
C GLU A 714 20.73 8.04 -20.00
N ARG A 715 21.57 8.13 -18.97
CA ARG A 715 22.85 7.40 -18.94
C ARG A 715 22.67 5.89 -18.73
N LEU A 716 21.83 5.48 -17.79
CA LEU A 716 21.65 4.06 -17.49
C LEU A 716 20.87 3.34 -18.60
N LEU A 717 19.85 3.96 -19.18
CA LEU A 717 19.05 3.39 -20.24
C LEU A 717 19.77 3.25 -21.60
N ARG A 718 21.02 3.69 -21.72
CA ARG A 718 21.88 3.32 -22.86
C ARG A 718 22.17 1.83 -22.92
N SER A 719 22.12 1.15 -21.78
CA SER A 719 22.47 -0.27 -21.64
C SER A 719 21.34 -1.10 -21.02
N LYS A 720 20.47 -0.48 -20.22
CA LYS A 720 19.40 -1.15 -19.48
C LYS A 720 18.05 -1.04 -20.20
N HIS A 721 17.15 -1.94 -19.84
CA HIS A 721 15.75 -1.88 -20.24
C HIS A 721 14.96 -0.98 -19.29
N ASP A 722 13.88 -0.34 -19.76
CA ASP A 722 13.02 0.49 -18.89
C ASP A 722 12.52 -0.27 -17.65
N LEU A 723 12.19 -1.57 -17.81
CA LEU A 723 11.72 -2.41 -16.71
C LEU A 723 12.75 -2.63 -15.59
N ASP A 724 14.04 -2.49 -15.88
CA ASP A 724 15.10 -2.67 -14.87
C ASP A 724 15.08 -1.58 -13.79
N LEU A 725 14.44 -0.45 -14.08
CA LEU A 725 14.44 0.74 -13.22
C LEU A 725 13.06 1.09 -12.67
N THR A 726 12.03 0.31 -13.02
CA THR A 726 10.64 0.59 -12.61
C THR A 726 10.08 -0.51 -11.71
N GLY A 727 9.26 -0.12 -10.73
CA GLY A 727 8.53 -1.03 -9.85
C GLY A 727 7.13 -1.41 -10.34
N ASN A 728 6.63 -0.75 -11.41
CA ASN A 728 5.29 -1.00 -11.96
C ASN A 728 5.28 -1.26 -13.49
N GLY A 729 6.43 -1.14 -14.15
CA GLY A 729 6.56 -1.30 -15.61
C GLY A 729 6.39 -0.01 -16.43
N LEU A 730 5.97 1.10 -15.84
CA LEU A 730 5.66 2.35 -16.55
C LEU A 730 6.48 3.56 -16.07
N ASN A 731 6.19 4.08 -14.89
CA ASN A 731 6.60 5.43 -14.49
C ASN A 731 6.99 5.61 -13.03
N HIS A 732 7.01 4.56 -12.22
CA HIS A 732 7.49 4.63 -10.84
C HIS A 732 8.79 3.86 -10.69
N PRO A 733 9.77 4.38 -9.95
CA PRO A 733 11.05 3.70 -9.75
C PRO A 733 10.90 2.50 -8.82
N ASN A 734 11.71 1.46 -9.05
CA ASN A 734 11.92 0.38 -8.09
C ASN A 734 12.94 0.82 -7.01
N ASP A 735 13.36 -0.08 -6.14
CA ASP A 735 14.31 0.23 -5.05
C ASP A 735 15.62 0.85 -5.54
N PHE A 736 16.20 0.32 -6.61
CA PHE A 736 17.42 0.91 -7.18
C PHE A 736 17.12 2.30 -7.75
N GLY A 737 16.00 2.49 -8.42
CA GLY A 737 15.56 3.78 -8.92
C GLY A 737 15.37 4.81 -7.77
N HIS A 738 14.77 4.41 -6.65
CA HIS A 738 14.67 5.28 -5.47
C HIS A 738 16.04 5.63 -4.88
N ARG A 739 17.01 4.69 -4.90
CA ARG A 739 18.41 5.02 -4.52
C ARG A 739 19.04 6.03 -5.46
N LEU A 740 18.81 5.92 -6.78
CA LEU A 740 19.29 6.88 -7.76
C LEU A 740 18.73 8.29 -7.52
N TYR A 741 17.43 8.40 -7.21
CA TYR A 741 16.83 9.68 -6.78
C TYR A 741 17.51 10.23 -5.52
N ALA A 742 17.67 9.41 -4.50
CA ALA A 742 18.34 9.83 -3.26
C ALA A 742 19.77 10.29 -3.52
N GLN A 743 20.53 9.58 -4.34
CA GLN A 743 21.89 9.93 -4.74
C GLN A 743 21.94 11.29 -5.47
N ALA A 744 21.00 11.53 -6.41
CA ALA A 744 20.92 12.79 -7.14
C ALA A 744 20.58 13.97 -6.21
N VAL A 745 19.65 13.79 -5.28
CA VAL A 745 19.27 14.81 -4.30
C VAL A 745 20.37 15.09 -3.28
N LEU A 746 21.13 14.06 -2.88
CA LEU A 746 22.25 14.21 -1.95
C LEU A 746 23.50 14.84 -2.58
N ALA A 747 23.68 14.71 -3.90
CA ALA A 747 24.88 15.20 -4.59
C ALA A 747 25.20 16.70 -4.35
N PRO A 748 24.23 17.65 -4.35
CA PRO A 748 24.48 19.04 -4.01
C PRO A 748 24.73 19.28 -2.51
N LEU A 749 24.45 18.34 -1.63
CA LEU A 749 24.62 18.45 -0.18
C LEU A 749 25.88 17.74 0.32
N ILE A 750 26.23 16.61 -0.28
CA ILE A 750 27.37 15.79 0.10
C ILE A 750 28.26 15.60 -1.14
N PRO A 751 29.30 16.43 -1.34
CA PRO A 751 30.18 16.23 -2.49
C PRO A 751 30.91 14.90 -2.38
N SER A 752 30.88 14.11 -3.47
CA SER A 752 31.64 12.89 -3.57
C SER A 752 33.13 13.18 -3.31
N GLN A 753 33.74 12.46 -2.35
CA GLN A 753 35.19 12.58 -2.15
C GLN A 753 35.87 12.10 -3.43
N SER A 754 36.64 12.97 -4.06
CA SER A 754 37.59 12.52 -5.10
C SER A 754 38.53 11.51 -4.44
N PRO A 755 38.86 10.37 -5.07
CA PRO A 755 39.87 9.48 -4.53
C PRO A 755 41.14 10.32 -4.28
N PRO A 756 41.86 10.09 -3.15
CA PRO A 756 43.10 10.80 -2.88
C PRO A 756 44.00 10.56 -4.09
N ASN A 757 44.50 11.65 -4.69
CA ASN A 757 45.51 11.57 -5.74
C ASN A 757 46.60 10.62 -5.25
N SER A 758 46.74 9.44 -5.83
CA SER A 758 47.89 8.59 -5.66
C SER A 758 49.09 9.40 -6.19
N ARG A 759 49.80 10.02 -5.28
CA ARG A 759 51.15 10.51 -5.57
C ARG A 759 52.13 9.36 -5.59
#